data_5fdaa5fe2b56530ee237364f6ac45142
#
_entry.id   5fdaa5fe2b56530ee237364f6ac45142
#
_cell.length_a   1.000
_cell.length_b   1.000
_cell.length_c   1.000
_cell.angle_alpha   90.00
_cell.angle_beta   90.00
_cell.angle_gamma   90.00
#
_symmetry.space_group_name_H-M   'P 1'
#
loop_
_entity.id
_entity.type
_entity.pdbx_description
1 polymer ?
#
loop_
_entity_poly.entity_id
_entity_poly.type
_entity_poly.pdbx_seq_one_letter_code
_entity_poly.pdbx_strand_id
1 'polypeptide(L)'
;MFYVAEDHEEGRPFAMPKRPPLAPRMRIAFSEDGKLSESPQFEYRPQQQQMAELVSEALDESHALVCEAATGVGKSLAYLVPAVTFALEQKRKAIICTHTINLQEQLISKDIPLVQKIVGTFHAEILKGRGNYLCPTRLQRAMSESGDLFSSSEASELGMIADWAATTEDGTLSDLDFTPSARVWSLVCSEPHACTPRRCPPGSRCWYQDTRRRMEKADVIVLNHTLFFTLLASADETTTEDANFLFPRDFVIIDEAHTIENVAAKAFGLHISETNLKFDLGRLHNPKSRKGFFQLVGDKDGIREVLSSIELVNSFFRSVEAACKFNALGREFRVREPELVQNTLALPLERLAKRADKAGDAAHKEHTKLELHDLGKRLRAVGAGLKMFLDQEQEDHVHWVERTGPEKNIISLHTAPVDVSPKLRQIFFASRKACVFTSATLGIGHDEELRYFRNRVGADEARAACIESPFDFKRQMTLYLLQKMPQPSDPGYLDRLLHWICHFLDLSKGRAFVLFTSYSQMTALADKLEAHCARQGWRVLVQGRGMPRHQMLAEFKNDTNSVLCGTDSFWTGVDVPGESLSNVIITRLPFAVPDHPLTASRIEHLEAQGMNAFTEYSVPEAILKLRQGIGRLIRNATDTGICAILDNRILTKPYGRAFLASLPECPTEVMRD
;
A
#
# COMPACT_ATOMS: atom_id res chain seq x y z
N MET A 1 -3.70 21.25 -4.32
CA MET A 1 -3.67 22.02 -5.54
C MET A 1 -2.23 22.50 -5.76
N PHE A 2 -1.58 22.01 -6.77
CA PHE A 2 -0.25 22.50 -7.16
C PHE A 2 -0.47 23.76 -8.02
N TYR A 3 -0.18 24.93 -7.50
CA TYR A 3 -0.15 26.16 -8.29
C TYR A 3 1.16 26.17 -9.06
N VAL A 4 1.11 26.01 -10.36
CA VAL A 4 2.22 26.29 -11.28
C VAL A 4 2.00 27.71 -11.78
N ALA A 5 3.03 28.57 -11.72
CA ALA A 5 3.00 29.86 -12.37
C ALA A 5 2.89 29.66 -13.88
N GLU A 6 1.93 30.32 -14.50
CA GLU A 6 1.77 30.37 -15.96
C GLU A 6 2.91 31.20 -16.55
N ASP A 7 3.88 30.53 -17.19
CA ASP A 7 4.74 31.19 -18.15
C ASP A 7 4.07 31.10 -19.54
N HIS A 8 3.42 32.16 -19.92
CA HIS A 8 2.96 32.37 -21.29
C HIS A 8 4.17 32.70 -22.19
N GLU A 9 4.72 31.70 -22.84
CA GLU A 9 5.42 31.85 -24.10
C GLU A 9 4.67 31.10 -25.20
N GLU A 10 3.88 31.84 -25.97
CA GLU A 10 3.42 31.43 -27.29
C GLU A 10 4.62 31.26 -28.23
N GLY A 11 5.19 30.07 -28.30
CA GLY A 11 6.27 29.68 -29.19
C GLY A 11 5.79 28.63 -30.18
N ARG A 12 5.90 28.93 -31.50
CA ARG A 12 5.66 28.03 -32.65
C ARG A 12 6.09 26.58 -32.36
N PRO A 13 5.43 25.57 -32.92
CA PRO A 13 5.83 24.17 -32.72
C PRO A 13 7.25 24.01 -33.34
N PHE A 14 8.24 23.98 -32.48
CA PHE A 14 9.58 23.54 -32.87
C PHE A 14 9.44 22.06 -33.24
N ALA A 15 9.58 21.73 -34.53
CA ALA A 15 9.81 20.36 -34.96
C ALA A 15 11.12 19.90 -34.29
N MET A 16 11.01 19.17 -33.17
CA MET A 16 12.17 18.56 -32.54
C MET A 16 12.85 17.66 -33.57
N PRO A 17 14.17 17.65 -33.66
CA PRO A 17 14.90 16.73 -34.52
C PRO A 17 14.43 15.30 -34.13
N LYS A 18 14.07 14.49 -35.14
CA LYS A 18 13.67 13.09 -34.93
C LYS A 18 14.81 12.38 -34.21
N ARG A 19 14.67 12.17 -32.92
CA ARG A 19 15.66 11.41 -32.13
C ARG A 19 15.63 9.95 -32.56
N PRO A 20 16.74 9.21 -32.45
CA PRO A 20 16.74 7.78 -32.61
C PRO A 20 15.76 7.13 -31.61
N PRO A 21 14.97 6.13 -32.04
CA PRO A 21 14.07 5.41 -31.14
C PRO A 21 14.80 4.88 -29.89
N LEU A 22 14.10 4.91 -28.74
CA LEU A 22 14.70 4.52 -27.46
C LEU A 22 14.95 3.00 -27.37
N ALA A 23 14.05 2.17 -27.93
CA ALA A 23 14.13 0.72 -27.84
C ALA A 23 15.44 0.12 -28.41
N PRO A 24 15.93 0.46 -29.61
CA PRO A 24 17.22 -0.02 -30.07
C PRO A 24 18.41 0.39 -29.19
N ARG A 25 18.33 1.55 -28.55
CA ARG A 25 19.36 2.04 -27.63
C ARG A 25 19.38 1.25 -26.34
N MET A 26 18.18 0.90 -25.82
CA MET A 26 18.05 0.05 -24.64
C MET A 26 18.51 -1.38 -24.94
N ARG A 27 18.23 -1.90 -26.14
CA ARG A 27 18.77 -3.19 -26.56
C ARG A 27 20.32 -3.22 -26.46
N ILE A 28 20.99 -2.18 -26.92
CA ILE A 28 22.46 -2.08 -26.82
C ILE A 28 22.88 -1.90 -25.35
N ALA A 29 22.21 -1.03 -24.59
CA ALA A 29 22.59 -0.75 -23.21
C ALA A 29 22.47 -1.98 -22.27
N PHE A 30 21.51 -2.86 -22.53
CA PHE A 30 21.26 -4.08 -21.77
C PHE A 30 21.88 -5.34 -22.39
N SER A 31 22.70 -5.23 -23.45
CA SER A 31 23.40 -6.39 -24.03
C SER A 31 24.56 -6.85 -23.14
N GLU A 32 25.10 -8.03 -23.44
CA GLU A 32 26.28 -8.59 -22.74
C GLU A 32 27.48 -7.64 -22.72
N ASP A 33 27.71 -6.93 -23.81
CA ASP A 33 28.80 -5.96 -23.98
C ASP A 33 28.31 -4.53 -23.84
N GLY A 34 27.08 -4.34 -23.32
CA GLY A 34 26.46 -3.02 -23.17
C GLY A 34 27.00 -2.25 -21.99
N LYS A 35 26.57 -0.99 -21.86
CA LYS A 35 27.02 -0.08 -20.79
C LYS A 35 26.71 -0.60 -19.36
N LEU A 36 25.67 -1.43 -19.21
CA LEU A 36 25.36 -2.05 -17.92
C LEU A 36 26.39 -3.11 -17.50
N SER A 37 27.06 -3.77 -18.46
CA SER A 37 28.07 -4.79 -18.16
C SER A 37 29.35 -4.23 -17.51
N GLU A 38 29.55 -2.91 -17.55
CA GLU A 38 30.61 -2.23 -16.80
C GLU A 38 30.41 -2.31 -15.27
N SER A 39 29.20 -2.60 -14.80
CA SER A 39 28.90 -2.77 -13.37
C SER A 39 29.21 -4.20 -12.92
N PRO A 40 30.07 -4.43 -11.91
CA PRO A 40 30.39 -5.78 -11.40
C PRO A 40 29.19 -6.57 -10.87
N GLN A 41 28.08 -5.89 -10.61
CA GLN A 41 26.85 -6.49 -10.08
C GLN A 41 25.83 -6.79 -11.18
N PHE A 42 26.12 -6.44 -12.43
CA PHE A 42 25.23 -6.69 -13.55
C PHE A 42 25.43 -8.11 -14.08
N GLU A 43 24.34 -8.83 -14.19
CA GLU A 43 24.24 -10.12 -14.86
C GLU A 43 23.34 -9.93 -16.08
N TYR A 44 23.85 -10.27 -17.26
CA TYR A 44 23.05 -10.20 -18.48
C TYR A 44 21.86 -11.15 -18.42
N ARG A 45 20.67 -10.60 -18.68
CA ARG A 45 19.41 -11.33 -18.75
C ARG A 45 18.62 -10.85 -19.96
N PRO A 46 18.42 -11.72 -20.97
CA PRO A 46 17.63 -11.36 -22.16
C PRO A 46 16.25 -10.86 -21.83
N GLN A 47 15.64 -11.38 -20.76
CA GLN A 47 14.32 -10.96 -20.25
C GLN A 47 14.31 -9.50 -19.76
N GLN A 48 15.39 -9.08 -19.11
CA GLN A 48 15.53 -7.68 -18.67
C GLN A 48 15.68 -6.74 -19.86
N GLN A 49 16.45 -7.11 -20.85
CA GLN A 49 16.60 -6.38 -22.10
C GLN A 49 15.27 -6.27 -22.85
N GLN A 50 14.52 -7.38 -22.98
CA GLN A 50 13.19 -7.40 -23.60
C GLN A 50 12.22 -6.44 -22.91
N MET A 51 12.19 -6.44 -21.58
CA MET A 51 11.35 -5.52 -20.81
C MET A 51 11.74 -4.06 -21.06
N ALA A 52 13.04 -3.76 -21.07
CA ALA A 52 13.52 -2.39 -21.31
C ALA A 52 13.15 -1.89 -22.72
N GLU A 53 13.17 -2.77 -23.72
CA GLU A 53 12.72 -2.47 -25.09
C GLU A 53 11.22 -2.16 -25.12
N LEU A 54 10.37 -3.01 -24.51
CA LEU A 54 8.91 -2.81 -24.46
C LEU A 54 8.52 -1.52 -23.73
N VAL A 55 9.18 -1.22 -22.61
CA VAL A 55 8.97 0.05 -21.90
C VAL A 55 9.36 1.23 -22.77
N SER A 56 10.47 1.12 -23.51
CA SER A 56 10.92 2.18 -24.42
C SER A 56 9.95 2.44 -25.57
N GLU A 57 9.40 1.38 -26.17
CA GLU A 57 8.35 1.48 -27.19
C GLU A 57 7.11 2.19 -26.66
N ALA A 58 6.66 1.80 -25.45
CA ALA A 58 5.50 2.43 -24.81
C ALA A 58 5.70 3.93 -24.58
N LEU A 59 6.90 4.33 -24.16
CA LEU A 59 7.26 5.73 -23.94
C LEU A 59 7.35 6.52 -25.26
N ASP A 60 8.02 5.97 -26.28
CA ASP A 60 8.21 6.63 -27.59
C ASP A 60 6.87 6.81 -28.33
N GLU A 61 5.99 5.81 -28.28
CA GLU A 61 4.72 5.80 -28.98
C GLU A 61 3.55 6.39 -28.14
N SER A 62 3.85 6.78 -26.89
CA SER A 62 2.86 7.33 -25.94
C SER A 62 1.62 6.45 -25.80
N HIS A 63 1.82 5.15 -25.54
CA HIS A 63 0.73 4.21 -25.30
C HIS A 63 0.84 3.54 -23.92
N ALA A 64 -0.22 2.87 -23.51
CA ALA A 64 -0.26 2.10 -22.28
C ALA A 64 0.31 0.69 -22.49
N LEU A 65 1.17 0.26 -21.55
CA LEU A 65 1.75 -1.08 -21.50
C LEU A 65 1.38 -1.77 -20.19
N VAL A 66 0.86 -2.99 -20.27
CA VAL A 66 0.70 -3.90 -19.12
C VAL A 66 1.71 -5.03 -19.30
N CYS A 67 2.68 -5.12 -18.42
CA CYS A 67 3.80 -6.05 -18.53
C CYS A 67 3.90 -6.93 -17.27
N GLU A 68 3.60 -8.22 -17.41
CA GLU A 68 4.00 -9.20 -16.40
C GLU A 68 5.47 -9.54 -16.64
N ALA A 69 6.32 -9.26 -15.68
CA ALA A 69 7.71 -9.67 -15.71
C ALA A 69 8.00 -10.49 -14.45
N ALA A 70 8.25 -11.78 -14.64
CA ALA A 70 8.41 -12.74 -13.56
C ALA A 70 9.54 -12.37 -12.59
N THR A 71 9.60 -13.04 -11.44
CA THR A 71 10.69 -12.83 -10.48
C THR A 71 12.05 -13.14 -11.14
N GLY A 72 13.07 -12.34 -10.79
CA GLY A 72 14.42 -12.50 -11.34
C GLY A 72 14.70 -11.71 -12.61
N VAL A 73 13.71 -11.18 -13.30
CA VAL A 73 13.92 -10.36 -14.52
C VAL A 73 14.76 -9.10 -14.25
N GLY A 74 14.70 -8.54 -13.03
CA GLY A 74 15.35 -7.25 -12.73
C GLY A 74 14.51 -6.07 -13.18
N LYS A 75 13.21 -6.13 -12.93
CA LYS A 75 12.19 -5.14 -13.33
C LYS A 75 12.59 -3.70 -13.09
N SER A 76 13.13 -3.39 -11.89
CA SER A 76 13.42 -1.99 -11.51
C SER A 76 14.36 -1.32 -12.52
N LEU A 77 15.47 -1.96 -12.88
CA LEU A 77 16.39 -1.41 -13.88
C LEU A 77 15.76 -1.37 -15.28
N ALA A 78 15.02 -2.43 -15.64
CA ALA A 78 14.39 -2.56 -16.96
C ALA A 78 13.37 -1.44 -17.24
N TYR A 79 12.71 -0.87 -16.24
CA TYR A 79 11.85 0.29 -16.44
C TYR A 79 12.51 1.62 -16.09
N LEU A 80 13.43 1.68 -15.09
CA LEU A 80 14.05 2.94 -14.67
C LEU A 80 14.99 3.52 -15.73
N VAL A 81 15.84 2.67 -16.32
CA VAL A 81 16.83 3.17 -17.32
C VAL A 81 16.15 3.83 -18.52
N PRO A 82 15.17 3.19 -19.20
CA PRO A 82 14.45 3.85 -20.29
C PRO A 82 13.61 5.04 -19.79
N ALA A 83 12.95 4.96 -18.63
CA ALA A 83 12.14 6.06 -18.10
C ALA A 83 12.97 7.30 -17.82
N VAL A 84 14.12 7.15 -17.14
CA VAL A 84 15.02 8.26 -16.84
C VAL A 84 15.59 8.85 -18.12
N THR A 85 16.05 8.01 -19.05
CA THR A 85 16.57 8.46 -20.34
C THR A 85 15.51 9.28 -21.10
N PHE A 86 14.27 8.78 -21.15
CA PHE A 86 13.16 9.47 -21.79
C PHE A 86 12.83 10.79 -21.08
N ALA A 87 12.78 10.80 -19.74
CA ALA A 87 12.47 12.00 -18.95
C ALA A 87 13.47 13.13 -19.22
N LEU A 88 14.76 12.83 -19.20
CA LEU A 88 15.84 13.79 -19.46
C LEU A 88 15.79 14.36 -20.88
N GLU A 89 15.64 13.48 -21.87
CA GLU A 89 15.64 13.89 -23.29
C GLU A 89 14.39 14.67 -23.69
N GLN A 90 13.24 14.33 -23.12
CA GLN A 90 11.97 14.98 -23.42
C GLN A 90 11.63 16.12 -22.47
N LYS A 91 12.48 16.39 -21.48
CA LYS A 91 12.18 17.33 -20.38
C LYS A 91 10.81 17.08 -19.77
N ARG A 92 10.53 15.82 -19.49
CA ARG A 92 9.30 15.32 -18.85
C ARG A 92 9.63 14.75 -17.49
N LYS A 93 8.64 14.65 -16.61
CA LYS A 93 8.82 14.00 -15.30
C LYS A 93 8.40 12.54 -15.35
N ALA A 94 9.26 11.66 -14.85
CA ALA A 94 8.92 10.27 -14.62
C ALA A 94 8.31 10.11 -13.23
N ILE A 95 7.05 9.68 -13.15
CA ILE A 95 6.39 9.33 -11.89
C ILE A 95 6.52 7.82 -11.72
N ILE A 96 7.23 7.38 -10.71
CA ILE A 96 7.42 5.97 -10.39
C ILE A 96 6.59 5.64 -9.15
N CYS A 97 5.56 4.82 -9.33
CA CYS A 97 4.68 4.41 -8.25
C CYS A 97 4.96 2.96 -7.85
N THR A 98 5.14 2.71 -6.56
CA THR A 98 5.28 1.35 -6.02
C THR A 98 4.33 1.12 -4.85
N HIS A 99 4.24 -0.10 -4.32
CA HIS A 99 3.20 -0.42 -3.34
C HIS A 99 3.48 0.17 -1.94
N THR A 100 4.70 0.07 -1.43
CA THR A 100 5.03 0.39 -0.03
C THR A 100 6.13 1.43 0.11
N ILE A 101 6.19 2.09 1.29
CA ILE A 101 7.27 3.02 1.62
C ILE A 101 8.65 2.33 1.55
N ASN A 102 8.77 1.09 2.03
CA ASN A 102 10.03 0.35 1.97
C ASN A 102 10.53 0.13 0.53
N LEU A 103 9.61 -0.14 -0.41
CA LEU A 103 9.97 -0.26 -1.83
C LEU A 103 10.37 1.10 -2.43
N GLN A 104 9.72 2.20 -2.01
CA GLN A 104 10.15 3.54 -2.40
C GLN A 104 11.59 3.82 -1.93
N GLU A 105 11.90 3.49 -0.69
CA GLU A 105 13.24 3.67 -0.11
C GLU A 105 14.28 2.79 -0.79
N GLN A 106 13.92 1.56 -1.13
CA GLN A 106 14.79 0.67 -1.92
C GLN A 106 15.12 1.28 -3.29
N LEU A 107 14.11 1.79 -4.01
CA LEU A 107 14.33 2.45 -5.30
C LEU A 107 15.31 3.62 -5.18
N ILE A 108 15.12 4.50 -4.19
CA ILE A 108 15.97 5.69 -4.00
C ILE A 108 17.38 5.32 -3.52
N SER A 109 17.51 4.37 -2.59
CA SER A 109 18.81 4.08 -1.95
C SER A 109 19.68 3.09 -2.74
N LYS A 110 19.07 2.24 -3.58
CA LYS A 110 19.80 1.19 -4.31
C LYS A 110 19.70 1.35 -5.82
N ASP A 111 18.46 1.43 -6.36
CA ASP A 111 18.26 1.34 -7.81
C ASP A 111 18.61 2.66 -8.50
N ILE A 112 18.18 3.81 -7.98
CA ILE A 112 18.48 5.13 -8.54
C ILE A 112 20.00 5.42 -8.62
N PRO A 113 20.81 5.20 -7.57
CA PRO A 113 22.26 5.37 -7.68
C PRO A 113 22.92 4.50 -8.76
N LEU A 114 22.37 3.30 -8.99
CA LEU A 114 22.85 2.44 -10.07
C LEU A 114 22.48 3.02 -11.45
N VAL A 115 21.25 3.49 -11.61
CA VAL A 115 20.79 4.16 -12.84
C VAL A 115 21.60 5.43 -13.11
N GLN A 116 21.96 6.21 -12.09
CA GLN A 116 22.82 7.39 -12.24
C GLN A 116 24.21 7.07 -12.81
N LYS A 117 24.78 5.92 -12.46
CA LYS A 117 26.06 5.47 -13.05
C LYS A 117 25.93 5.17 -14.54
N ILE A 118 24.76 4.73 -15.00
CA ILE A 118 24.49 4.29 -16.37
C ILE A 118 24.09 5.49 -17.26
N VAL A 119 23.08 6.25 -16.81
CA VAL A 119 22.45 7.32 -17.60
C VAL A 119 23.18 8.66 -17.43
N GLY A 120 23.79 8.86 -16.27
CA GLY A 120 24.39 10.13 -15.87
C GLY A 120 23.59 10.81 -14.75
N THR A 121 23.98 12.04 -14.40
CA THR A 121 23.39 12.78 -13.28
C THR A 121 21.98 13.24 -13.58
N PHE A 122 21.03 12.94 -12.67
CA PHE A 122 19.67 13.45 -12.67
C PHE A 122 19.16 13.58 -11.24
N HIS A 123 18.06 14.30 -11.05
CA HIS A 123 17.44 14.50 -9.75
C HIS A 123 16.25 13.56 -9.54
N ALA A 124 16.34 12.72 -8.52
CA ALA A 124 15.24 11.88 -8.07
C ALA A 124 14.81 12.29 -6.68
N GLU A 125 13.50 12.37 -6.46
CA GLU A 125 12.93 12.75 -5.17
C GLU A 125 11.85 11.74 -4.73
N ILE A 126 11.83 11.42 -3.43
CA ILE A 126 10.79 10.59 -2.84
C ILE A 126 9.74 11.48 -2.17
N LEU A 127 8.47 11.26 -2.49
CA LEU A 127 7.37 11.87 -1.74
C LEU A 127 6.66 10.81 -0.90
N LYS A 128 6.66 11.03 0.40
CA LYS A 128 5.82 10.29 1.35
C LYS A 128 4.56 11.09 1.69
N GLY A 129 3.53 10.41 2.19
CA GLY A 129 2.35 11.10 2.69
C GLY A 129 2.73 12.15 3.74
N ARG A 130 2.07 13.29 3.72
CA ARG A 130 2.42 14.47 4.55
C ARG A 130 2.58 14.13 6.03
N GLY A 131 1.70 13.28 6.58
CA GLY A 131 1.78 12.84 7.98
C GLY A 131 3.04 12.05 8.35
N ASN A 132 3.89 11.67 7.36
CA ASN A 132 5.18 11.05 7.63
C ASN A 132 6.29 12.08 7.88
N TYR A 133 6.05 13.37 7.68
CA TYR A 133 7.06 14.42 7.91
C TYR A 133 6.86 15.12 9.23
N LEU A 134 7.92 15.33 9.97
CA LEU A 134 7.92 16.19 11.15
C LEU A 134 7.66 17.65 10.75
N CYS A 135 6.91 18.36 11.56
CA CYS A 135 6.75 19.82 11.45
C CYS A 135 7.50 20.52 12.57
N PRO A 136 8.61 21.20 12.32
CA PRO A 136 9.39 21.88 13.36
C PRO A 136 8.59 22.89 14.17
N THR A 137 7.69 23.63 13.52
CA THR A 137 6.83 24.60 14.19
C THR A 137 5.86 23.93 15.17
N ARG A 138 5.27 22.77 14.78
CA ARG A 138 4.40 21.99 15.67
C ARG A 138 5.18 21.33 16.80
N LEU A 139 6.39 20.83 16.50
CA LEU A 139 7.29 20.27 17.53
C LEU A 139 7.66 21.33 18.56
N GLN A 140 8.14 22.49 18.12
CA GLN A 140 8.51 23.59 19.04
C GLN A 140 7.33 23.99 19.93
N ARG A 141 6.14 24.03 19.37
CA ARG A 141 4.92 24.31 20.11
C ARG A 141 4.59 23.20 21.10
N ALA A 142 4.60 21.93 20.65
CA ALA A 142 4.37 20.79 21.53
C ALA A 142 5.34 20.77 22.72
N MET A 143 6.60 21.13 22.48
CA MET A 143 7.62 21.29 23.52
C MET A 143 7.28 22.43 24.51
N SER A 144 6.88 23.58 24.01
CA SER A 144 6.53 24.74 24.86
C SER A 144 5.26 24.55 25.68
N GLU A 145 4.36 23.70 25.23
CA GLU A 145 3.07 23.38 25.87
C GLU A 145 3.08 21.96 26.49
N SER A 146 4.28 21.35 26.63
CA SER A 146 4.42 19.94 27.01
C SER A 146 3.76 19.60 28.35
N GLY A 147 3.91 20.45 29.36
CA GLY A 147 3.24 20.31 30.65
C GLY A 147 1.72 20.34 30.58
N ASP A 148 1.20 20.90 29.51
CA ASP A 148 -0.23 21.09 29.28
C ASP A 148 -0.86 20.06 28.33
N LEU A 149 -0.10 19.45 27.45
CA LEU A 149 -0.61 18.57 26.39
C LEU A 149 -0.31 17.09 26.63
N PHE A 150 0.77 16.75 27.36
CA PHE A 150 1.31 15.40 27.42
C PHE A 150 1.39 14.86 28.86
N SER A 151 1.37 13.53 29.00
CA SER A 151 1.80 12.82 30.21
C SER A 151 3.32 12.80 30.30
N SER A 152 3.87 12.40 31.46
CA SER A 152 5.34 12.31 31.65
C SER A 152 6.04 11.39 30.65
N SER A 153 5.42 10.25 30.28
CA SER A 153 5.96 9.33 29.29
C SER A 153 5.91 9.91 27.87
N GLU A 154 4.82 10.58 27.51
CA GLU A 154 4.67 11.26 26.22
C GLU A 154 5.62 12.46 26.10
N ALA A 155 5.88 13.17 27.20
CA ALA A 155 6.86 14.25 27.24
C ALA A 155 8.30 13.75 27.03
N SER A 156 8.65 12.57 27.58
CA SER A 156 9.93 11.92 27.30
C SER A 156 10.07 11.54 25.83
N GLU A 157 9.03 10.95 25.24
CA GLU A 157 8.98 10.60 23.82
C GLU A 157 9.12 11.85 22.93
N LEU A 158 8.45 12.96 23.30
CA LEU A 158 8.57 14.23 22.62
C LEU A 158 10.01 14.78 22.68
N GLY A 159 10.71 14.60 23.80
CA GLY A 159 12.13 14.94 23.95
C GLY A 159 13.00 14.16 22.96
N MET A 160 12.81 12.84 22.86
CA MET A 160 13.54 12.01 21.90
C MET A 160 13.30 12.45 20.44
N ILE A 161 12.06 12.83 20.09
CA ILE A 161 11.75 13.39 18.77
C ILE A 161 12.47 14.72 18.55
N ALA A 162 12.57 15.57 19.57
CA ALA A 162 13.28 16.84 19.47
C ALA A 162 14.80 16.67 19.26
N ASP A 163 15.42 15.72 19.97
CA ASP A 163 16.82 15.37 19.79
C ASP A 163 17.10 14.84 18.37
N TRP A 164 16.26 13.92 17.88
CA TRP A 164 16.33 13.43 16.50
C TRP A 164 16.13 14.54 15.46
N ALA A 165 15.20 15.47 15.70
CA ALA A 165 14.93 16.59 14.79
C ALA A 165 16.14 17.50 14.55
N ALA A 166 17.13 17.50 15.47
CA ALA A 166 18.36 18.25 15.32
C ALA A 166 19.35 17.57 14.36
N THR A 167 19.24 16.27 14.13
CA THR A 167 20.19 15.46 13.35
C THR A 167 19.64 14.94 12.02
N THR A 168 18.32 14.77 11.91
CA THR A 168 17.69 14.23 10.70
C THR A 168 17.86 15.13 9.48
N GLU A 169 18.11 14.54 8.33
CA GLU A 169 18.21 15.23 7.05
C GLU A 169 16.86 15.35 6.35
N ASP A 170 16.04 14.29 6.37
CA ASP A 170 14.77 14.21 5.64
C ASP A 170 13.53 14.46 6.51
N GLY A 171 13.67 14.36 7.84
CA GLY A 171 12.60 14.61 8.81
C GLY A 171 11.41 13.68 8.68
N THR A 172 11.61 12.46 8.17
CA THR A 172 10.52 11.49 7.96
C THR A 172 10.45 10.45 9.07
N LEU A 173 9.24 9.99 9.37
CA LEU A 173 8.98 8.97 10.39
C LEU A 173 9.80 7.68 10.20
N SER A 174 10.14 7.34 8.97
CA SER A 174 10.94 6.15 8.66
C SER A 174 12.45 6.31 8.98
N ASP A 175 12.92 7.53 9.17
CA ASP A 175 14.29 7.84 9.62
C ASP A 175 14.44 7.83 11.15
N LEU A 176 13.33 7.62 11.88
CA LEU A 176 13.31 7.58 13.34
C LEU A 176 13.67 6.17 13.85
N ASP A 177 14.62 6.06 14.78
CA ASP A 177 15.10 4.78 15.32
C ASP A 177 14.07 4.04 16.19
N PHE A 178 13.00 4.72 16.59
CA PHE A 178 11.92 4.15 17.38
C PHE A 178 10.55 4.48 16.77
N THR A 179 9.53 3.74 17.18
CA THR A 179 8.15 4.02 16.73
C THR A 179 7.46 4.91 17.77
N PRO A 180 7.19 6.18 17.45
CA PRO A 180 6.49 7.08 18.35
C PRO A 180 5.04 6.67 18.55
N SER A 181 4.45 7.02 19.70
CA SER A 181 3.02 6.83 19.90
C SER A 181 2.23 7.66 18.88
N ALA A 182 1.14 7.09 18.37
CA ALA A 182 0.31 7.75 17.37
C ALA A 182 -0.17 9.14 17.85
N ARG A 183 -0.40 9.30 19.16
CA ARG A 183 -0.82 10.57 19.75
C ARG A 183 0.27 11.63 19.70
N VAL A 184 1.50 11.30 20.11
CA VAL A 184 2.62 12.26 20.10
C VAL A 184 2.94 12.63 18.65
N TRP A 185 3.06 11.64 17.76
CA TRP A 185 3.37 11.89 16.36
C TRP A 185 2.33 12.77 15.66
N SER A 186 1.04 12.54 15.90
CA SER A 186 -0.04 13.34 15.28
C SER A 186 -0.03 14.81 15.71
N LEU A 187 0.56 15.15 16.87
CA LEU A 187 0.69 16.53 17.35
C LEU A 187 1.91 17.25 16.78
N VAL A 188 2.89 16.52 16.26
CA VAL A 188 4.15 17.09 15.74
C VAL A 188 4.32 16.90 14.23
N CYS A 189 3.62 15.98 13.59
CA CYS A 189 3.72 15.77 12.14
C CYS A 189 3.13 16.91 11.31
N SER A 190 3.49 16.96 10.05
CA SER A 190 2.94 17.93 9.10
C SER A 190 1.50 17.60 8.73
N GLU A 191 0.63 18.60 8.70
CA GLU A 191 -0.80 18.48 8.37
C GLU A 191 -1.22 19.32 7.17
N PRO A 192 -2.20 18.88 6.35
CA PRO A 192 -2.55 19.52 5.09
C PRO A 192 -2.93 21.00 5.25
N HIS A 193 -3.72 21.33 6.25
CA HIS A 193 -4.32 22.65 6.39
C HIS A 193 -3.56 23.56 7.36
N ALA A 194 -2.79 22.98 8.30
CA ALA A 194 -1.97 23.73 9.23
C ALA A 194 -0.63 24.20 8.62
N CYS A 195 -0.14 23.52 7.60
CA CYS A 195 1.18 23.74 7.02
C CYS A 195 1.10 24.37 5.62
N THR A 196 1.13 25.67 5.53
CA THR A 196 1.35 26.39 4.26
C THR A 196 2.62 27.23 4.36
N PRO A 197 3.32 27.50 3.22
CA PRO A 197 4.55 28.30 3.23
C PRO A 197 4.42 29.68 3.88
N ARG A 198 3.21 30.27 3.81
CA ARG A 198 2.92 31.59 4.40
C ARG A 198 2.72 31.57 5.92
N ARG A 199 2.64 30.40 6.52
CA ARG A 199 2.23 30.20 7.93
C ARG A 199 3.38 29.81 8.86
N CYS A 200 4.52 29.46 8.31
CA CYS A 200 5.72 29.17 9.09
C CYS A 200 6.54 30.46 9.28
N PRO A 201 7.25 30.61 10.40
CA PRO A 201 8.17 31.73 10.59
C PRO A 201 9.15 31.81 9.41
N PRO A 202 9.48 33.01 8.93
CA PRO A 202 10.47 33.18 7.87
C PRO A 202 11.79 32.49 8.25
N GLY A 203 12.33 31.67 7.33
CA GLY A 203 13.59 30.95 7.57
C GLY A 203 13.46 29.65 8.39
N SER A 204 12.25 29.25 8.84
CA SER A 204 12.09 27.95 9.48
C SER A 204 12.24 26.81 8.46
N ARG A 205 13.03 25.80 8.82
CA ARG A 205 13.15 24.57 8.03
C ARG A 205 11.78 23.87 7.97
N CYS A 206 11.38 23.38 6.82
CA CYS A 206 10.19 22.57 6.65
C CYS A 206 10.47 21.43 5.67
N TRP A 207 10.76 20.24 6.17
CA TRP A 207 11.11 19.07 5.35
C TRP A 207 10.07 18.77 4.27
N TYR A 208 8.79 18.84 4.59
CA TYR A 208 7.73 18.59 3.61
C TYR A 208 7.73 19.62 2.47
N GLN A 209 7.87 20.92 2.78
CA GLN A 209 7.92 21.96 1.75
C GLN A 209 9.25 21.93 0.97
N ASP A 210 10.34 21.55 1.64
CA ASP A 210 11.63 21.37 1.00
C ASP A 210 11.58 20.22 -0.01
N THR A 211 10.98 19.07 0.39
CA THR A 211 10.72 17.96 -0.53
C THR A 211 9.85 18.40 -1.71
N ARG A 212 8.77 19.14 -1.48
CA ARG A 212 7.92 19.65 -2.58
C ARG A 212 8.69 20.55 -3.54
N ARG A 213 9.52 21.48 -3.05
CA ARG A 213 10.36 22.33 -3.89
C ARG A 213 11.41 21.53 -4.68
N ARG A 214 11.96 20.47 -4.09
CA ARG A 214 12.88 19.58 -4.81
C ARG A 214 12.15 18.78 -5.89
N MET A 215 10.92 18.32 -5.63
CA MET A 215 10.07 17.65 -6.63
C MET A 215 9.77 18.50 -7.86
N GLU A 216 9.59 19.81 -7.71
CA GLU A 216 9.37 20.72 -8.85
C GLU A 216 10.56 20.69 -9.82
N LYS A 217 11.77 20.47 -9.30
CA LYS A 217 13.01 20.39 -10.06
C LYS A 217 13.45 18.98 -10.41
N ALA A 218 12.80 17.96 -9.82
CA ALA A 218 13.17 16.58 -10.02
C ALA A 218 12.76 16.08 -11.41
N ASP A 219 13.60 15.22 -11.98
CA ASP A 219 13.35 14.49 -13.22
C ASP A 219 12.53 13.22 -12.95
N VAL A 220 12.75 12.63 -11.76
CA VAL A 220 12.10 11.40 -11.31
C VAL A 220 11.46 11.64 -9.95
N ILE A 221 10.19 11.22 -9.80
CA ILE A 221 9.45 11.30 -8.54
C ILE A 221 8.99 9.91 -8.15
N VAL A 222 9.35 9.48 -6.95
CA VAL A 222 8.97 8.16 -6.43
C VAL A 222 7.87 8.32 -5.38
N LEU A 223 6.74 7.62 -5.60
CA LEU A 223 5.54 7.64 -4.75
C LEU A 223 5.12 6.23 -4.37
N ASN A 224 4.27 6.08 -3.33
CA ASN A 224 3.50 4.86 -3.19
C ASN A 224 2.09 4.99 -3.80
N HIS A 225 1.49 3.85 -4.12
CA HIS A 225 0.15 3.80 -4.74
C HIS A 225 -0.89 4.57 -3.93
N THR A 226 -0.90 4.42 -2.59
CA THR A 226 -1.86 5.11 -1.73
C THR A 226 -1.78 6.62 -1.88
N LEU A 227 -0.57 7.17 -1.83
CA LEU A 227 -0.38 8.61 -1.99
C LEU A 227 -0.75 9.08 -3.40
N PHE A 228 -0.34 8.33 -4.43
CA PHE A 228 -0.64 8.64 -5.82
C PHE A 228 -2.15 8.73 -6.06
N PHE A 229 -2.91 7.69 -5.67
CA PHE A 229 -4.37 7.69 -5.83
C PHE A 229 -5.07 8.71 -4.94
N THR A 230 -4.56 8.99 -3.73
CA THR A 230 -5.09 10.06 -2.87
C THR A 230 -4.92 11.45 -3.52
N LEU A 231 -3.77 11.70 -4.16
CA LEU A 231 -3.54 12.94 -4.88
C LEU A 231 -4.46 13.08 -6.10
N LEU A 232 -4.65 11.98 -6.85
CA LEU A 232 -5.58 11.95 -7.99
C LEU A 232 -7.05 12.12 -7.56
N ALA A 233 -7.46 11.50 -6.44
CA ALA A 233 -8.82 11.67 -5.90
C ALA A 233 -9.09 13.10 -5.40
N SER A 234 -8.04 13.84 -5.04
CA SER A 234 -8.13 15.22 -4.55
C SER A 234 -8.01 16.27 -5.69
N ALA A 235 -7.67 15.85 -6.89
CA ALA A 235 -7.63 16.72 -8.06
C ALA A 235 -9.06 17.00 -8.53
N ASP A 236 -9.38 18.28 -8.73
CA ASP A 236 -10.72 18.71 -9.17
C ASP A 236 -11.02 18.12 -10.56
N GLU A 237 -12.26 17.66 -10.78
CA GLU A 237 -12.73 17.10 -12.08
C GLU A 237 -12.71 18.13 -13.22
N THR A 238 -12.39 19.38 -12.92
CA THR A 238 -12.41 20.51 -13.88
C THR A 238 -11.14 20.68 -14.72
N THR A 239 -10.08 19.91 -14.49
CA THR A 239 -8.84 19.99 -15.29
C THR A 239 -8.88 18.99 -16.45
N THR A 240 -9.62 19.31 -17.51
CA THR A 240 -10.04 18.36 -18.54
C THR A 240 -9.23 18.32 -19.83
N GLU A 241 -8.21 19.12 -20.07
CA GLU A 241 -7.66 19.13 -21.43
C GLU A 241 -6.15 18.84 -21.60
N ASP A 242 -5.32 19.00 -20.57
CA ASP A 242 -3.94 18.54 -20.66
C ASP A 242 -3.67 17.42 -19.67
N ALA A 243 -3.63 16.27 -20.24
CA ALA A 243 -3.56 14.99 -19.60
C ALA A 243 -2.29 14.78 -18.76
N ASN A 244 -2.23 15.43 -17.62
CA ASN A 244 -1.14 15.28 -16.64
C ASN A 244 -1.62 14.41 -15.47
N PHE A 245 -0.76 13.54 -14.95
CA PHE A 245 -1.09 12.79 -13.76
C PHE A 245 -0.97 13.66 -12.50
N LEU A 246 0.21 14.24 -12.28
CA LEU A 246 0.48 15.10 -11.13
C LEU A 246 1.18 16.42 -11.52
N PHE A 247 1.92 16.41 -12.64
CA PHE A 247 2.70 17.53 -13.15
C PHE A 247 2.50 17.69 -14.65
N PRO A 248 2.72 18.88 -15.19
CA PRO A 248 2.68 19.09 -16.63
C PRO A 248 3.63 18.14 -17.36
N ARG A 249 3.11 17.47 -18.40
CA ARG A 249 3.87 16.55 -19.26
C ARG A 249 4.53 15.38 -18.53
N ASP A 250 4.00 14.93 -17.40
CA ASP A 250 4.46 13.73 -16.72
C ASP A 250 4.00 12.45 -17.45
N PHE A 251 4.63 11.33 -17.10
CA PHE A 251 4.22 9.99 -17.44
C PHE A 251 4.40 9.08 -16.22
N VAL A 252 3.74 7.93 -16.18
CA VAL A 252 3.72 7.10 -14.97
C VAL A 252 4.16 5.67 -15.24
N ILE A 253 4.94 5.12 -14.31
CA ILE A 253 5.24 3.70 -14.22
C ILE A 253 4.71 3.20 -12.88
N ILE A 254 3.84 2.20 -12.93
CA ILE A 254 3.23 1.57 -11.75
C ILE A 254 3.85 0.20 -11.57
N ASP A 255 4.77 0.10 -10.64
CA ASP A 255 5.36 -1.16 -10.21
C ASP A 255 4.50 -1.81 -9.13
N GLU A 256 4.51 -3.15 -9.03
CA GLU A 256 3.59 -3.95 -8.22
C GLU A 256 2.11 -3.65 -8.53
N ALA A 257 1.80 -3.50 -9.82
CA ALA A 257 0.51 -3.07 -10.32
C ALA A 257 -0.67 -3.97 -9.90
N HIS A 258 -0.42 -5.22 -9.54
CA HIS A 258 -1.44 -6.16 -9.06
C HIS A 258 -2.23 -5.63 -7.83
N THR A 259 -1.73 -4.60 -7.14
CA THR A 259 -2.40 -4.03 -5.94
C THR A 259 -3.29 -2.84 -6.24
N ILE A 260 -3.22 -2.27 -7.45
CA ILE A 260 -3.83 -0.95 -7.74
C ILE A 260 -5.34 -0.93 -7.63
N GLU A 261 -6.02 -2.00 -8.03
CA GLU A 261 -7.48 -2.09 -7.93
C GLU A 261 -7.96 -1.86 -6.49
N ASN A 262 -7.35 -2.56 -5.53
CA ASN A 262 -7.72 -2.45 -4.12
C ASN A 262 -7.29 -1.12 -3.50
N VAL A 263 -6.15 -0.58 -3.91
CA VAL A 263 -5.68 0.73 -3.42
C VAL A 263 -6.54 1.85 -3.99
N ALA A 264 -6.88 1.79 -5.27
CA ALA A 264 -7.78 2.76 -5.92
C ALA A 264 -9.18 2.74 -5.30
N ALA A 265 -9.76 1.56 -5.08
CA ALA A 265 -11.07 1.43 -4.43
C ALA A 265 -11.09 2.10 -3.05
N LYS A 266 -10.05 1.92 -2.24
CA LYS A 266 -9.93 2.59 -0.93
C LYS A 266 -9.72 4.10 -1.06
N ALA A 267 -8.94 4.55 -2.03
CA ALA A 267 -8.64 5.97 -2.22
C ALA A 267 -9.83 6.77 -2.76
N PHE A 268 -10.67 6.14 -3.57
CA PHE A 268 -11.90 6.74 -4.11
C PHE A 268 -13.11 6.56 -3.20
N GLY A 269 -12.97 5.81 -2.12
CA GLY A 269 -13.98 5.59 -1.12
C GLY A 269 -13.92 6.56 0.06
N LEU A 270 -14.73 6.28 1.07
CA LEU A 270 -14.81 7.03 2.32
C LEU A 270 -14.32 6.19 3.49
N HIS A 271 -13.64 6.84 4.42
CA HIS A 271 -13.29 6.25 5.72
C HIS A 271 -13.55 7.25 6.85
N ILE A 272 -14.48 6.92 7.75
CA ILE A 272 -14.77 7.70 8.96
C ILE A 272 -14.57 6.81 10.19
N SER A 273 -13.61 7.17 11.03
CA SER A 273 -13.33 6.43 12.27
C SER A 273 -13.82 7.22 13.49
N GLU A 274 -14.47 6.51 14.41
CA GLU A 274 -14.85 7.05 15.73
C GLU A 274 -13.65 7.67 16.45
N THR A 275 -12.50 6.99 16.42
CA THR A 275 -11.27 7.46 17.08
C THR A 275 -10.76 8.75 16.48
N ASN A 276 -10.75 8.87 15.14
CA ASN A 276 -10.28 10.06 14.45
C ASN A 276 -11.21 11.28 14.75
N LEU A 277 -12.52 11.06 14.75
CA LEU A 277 -13.47 12.12 15.09
C LEU A 277 -13.30 12.58 16.54
N LYS A 278 -13.21 11.64 17.49
CA LYS A 278 -12.92 11.95 18.90
C LYS A 278 -11.58 12.67 19.09
N PHE A 279 -10.58 12.31 18.28
CA PHE A 279 -9.29 12.97 18.30
C PHE A 279 -9.40 14.43 17.85
N ASP A 280 -10.10 14.72 16.75
CA ASP A 280 -10.32 16.10 16.28
C ASP A 280 -11.15 16.94 17.29
N LEU A 281 -12.18 16.35 17.88
CA LEU A 281 -12.94 16.98 18.98
C LEU A 281 -12.04 17.23 20.20
N GLY A 282 -11.17 16.29 20.55
CA GLY A 282 -10.21 16.41 21.64
C GLY A 282 -9.15 17.51 21.42
N ARG A 283 -8.86 17.87 20.18
CA ARG A 283 -8.00 19.02 19.86
C ARG A 283 -8.73 20.36 20.17
N LEU A 284 -10.05 20.42 19.92
CA LEU A 284 -10.84 21.58 20.35
C LEU A 284 -10.91 21.67 21.87
N HIS A 285 -11.24 20.56 22.55
CA HIS A 285 -11.17 20.43 24.00
C HIS A 285 -11.09 18.96 24.43
N ASN A 286 -10.03 18.59 25.14
CA ASN A 286 -9.86 17.25 25.69
C ASN A 286 -10.43 17.18 27.11
N PRO A 287 -11.45 16.32 27.37
CA PRO A 287 -12.09 16.24 28.68
C PRO A 287 -11.17 15.72 29.80
N LYS A 288 -10.18 14.88 29.48
CA LYS A 288 -9.26 14.28 30.46
C LYS A 288 -8.19 15.28 30.91
N SER A 289 -7.53 15.93 29.97
CA SER A 289 -6.47 16.91 30.25
C SER A 289 -7.02 18.32 30.53
N ARG A 290 -8.31 18.59 30.22
CA ARG A 290 -8.97 19.89 30.25
C ARG A 290 -8.30 20.98 29.39
N LYS A 291 -7.67 20.57 28.28
CA LYS A 291 -6.85 21.39 27.38
C LYS A 291 -7.40 21.33 25.96
N GLY A 292 -7.03 22.30 25.13
CA GLY A 292 -7.44 22.38 23.75
C GLY A 292 -7.60 23.82 23.26
N PHE A 293 -7.90 23.97 21.95
CA PHE A 293 -7.96 25.29 21.33
C PHE A 293 -9.02 26.19 21.89
N PHE A 294 -10.22 25.70 22.27
CA PHE A 294 -11.25 26.51 22.91
C PHE A 294 -10.84 27.00 24.30
N GLN A 295 -10.02 26.22 25.02
CA GLN A 295 -9.44 26.67 26.28
C GLN A 295 -8.44 27.81 26.04
N LEU A 296 -7.60 27.72 25.00
CA LEU A 296 -6.62 28.77 24.68
C LEU A 296 -7.27 30.09 24.29
N VAL A 297 -8.41 30.06 23.63
CA VAL A 297 -9.16 31.28 23.24
C VAL A 297 -10.25 31.71 24.24
N GLY A 298 -10.39 30.96 25.33
CA GLY A 298 -11.37 31.29 26.39
C GLY A 298 -12.84 31.04 26.02
N ASP A 299 -13.09 30.17 25.00
CA ASP A 299 -14.44 29.85 24.55
C ASP A 299 -15.12 28.80 25.44
N LYS A 300 -15.72 29.21 26.56
CA LYS A 300 -16.41 28.32 27.51
C LYS A 300 -17.61 27.60 26.90
N ASP A 301 -18.34 28.26 26.01
CA ASP A 301 -19.49 27.65 25.35
C ASP A 301 -19.05 26.59 24.34
N GLY A 302 -17.98 26.86 23.59
CA GLY A 302 -17.34 25.86 22.70
C GLY A 302 -16.89 24.63 23.46
N ILE A 303 -16.32 24.80 24.64
CA ILE A 303 -15.95 23.69 25.52
C ILE A 303 -17.17 22.82 25.86
N ARG A 304 -18.29 23.45 26.28
CA ARG A 304 -19.52 22.71 26.59
C ARG A 304 -20.07 21.96 25.36
N GLU A 305 -20.04 22.62 24.22
CA GLU A 305 -20.50 22.04 22.96
C GLU A 305 -19.65 20.85 22.49
N VAL A 306 -18.31 20.91 22.68
CA VAL A 306 -17.42 19.77 22.43
C VAL A 306 -17.74 18.60 23.34
N LEU A 307 -17.89 18.83 24.65
CA LEU A 307 -18.22 17.78 25.62
C LEU A 307 -19.54 17.07 25.25
N SER A 308 -20.57 17.85 24.93
CA SER A 308 -21.86 17.31 24.47
C SER A 308 -21.71 16.54 23.16
N SER A 309 -20.89 17.03 22.22
CA SER A 309 -20.67 16.35 20.95
C SER A 309 -19.92 15.05 21.10
N ILE A 310 -18.96 14.95 22.03
CA ILE A 310 -18.28 13.67 22.35
C ILE A 310 -19.29 12.62 22.84
N GLU A 311 -20.26 13.02 23.68
CA GLU A 311 -21.32 12.11 24.13
C GLU A 311 -22.23 11.67 22.97
N LEU A 312 -22.56 12.59 22.07
CA LEU A 312 -23.33 12.27 20.86
C LEU A 312 -22.56 11.33 19.92
N VAL A 313 -21.24 11.52 19.75
CA VAL A 313 -20.38 10.61 18.97
C VAL A 313 -20.37 9.21 19.59
N ASN A 314 -20.19 9.12 20.90
CA ASN A 314 -20.26 7.84 21.61
C ASN A 314 -21.63 7.14 21.41
N SER A 315 -22.70 7.90 21.50
CA SER A 315 -24.06 7.37 21.30
C SER A 315 -24.30 6.95 19.87
N PHE A 316 -23.87 7.74 18.89
CA PHE A 316 -24.02 7.45 17.47
C PHE A 316 -23.28 6.14 17.09
N PHE A 317 -21.99 6.02 17.43
CA PHE A 317 -21.23 4.82 17.07
C PHE A 317 -21.71 3.57 17.82
N ARG A 318 -22.20 3.71 19.06
CA ARG A 318 -22.90 2.61 19.74
C ARG A 318 -24.19 2.21 19.03
N SER A 319 -24.96 3.17 18.53
CA SER A 319 -26.18 2.87 17.75
C SER A 319 -25.83 2.17 16.43
N VAL A 320 -24.75 2.60 15.76
CA VAL A 320 -24.22 1.93 14.56
C VAL A 320 -23.83 0.49 14.89
N GLU A 321 -23.06 0.28 15.95
CA GLU A 321 -22.63 -1.06 16.37
C GLU A 321 -23.82 -1.97 16.71
N ALA A 322 -24.80 -1.44 17.43
CA ALA A 322 -26.02 -2.16 17.80
C ALA A 322 -26.89 -2.54 16.58
N ALA A 323 -26.95 -1.67 15.56
CA ALA A 323 -27.66 -1.94 14.31
C ALA A 323 -26.94 -3.00 13.47
N CYS A 324 -25.63 -3.13 13.62
CA CYS A 324 -24.82 -4.12 12.90
C CYS A 324 -24.90 -5.49 13.56
N LYS A 325 -25.44 -6.48 12.84
CA LYS A 325 -25.49 -7.87 13.31
C LYS A 325 -24.16 -8.57 13.02
N PHE A 326 -23.11 -8.18 13.70
CA PHE A 326 -21.80 -8.81 13.54
C PHE A 326 -21.83 -10.29 13.96
N ASN A 327 -21.22 -11.15 13.16
CA ASN A 327 -20.92 -12.51 13.59
C ASN A 327 -19.96 -12.50 14.79
N ALA A 328 -19.96 -13.51 15.65
CA ALA A 328 -19.16 -13.57 16.88
C ALA A 328 -17.64 -13.29 16.63
N LEU A 329 -17.10 -13.78 15.52
CA LEU A 329 -15.72 -13.55 15.11
C LEU A 329 -15.58 -12.44 14.04
N GLY A 330 -16.69 -12.01 13.43
CA GLY A 330 -16.70 -11.02 12.34
C GLY A 330 -16.22 -9.64 12.81
N ARG A 331 -15.42 -9.01 11.97
CA ARG A 331 -14.97 -7.64 12.19
C ARG A 331 -15.71 -6.66 11.29
N GLU A 332 -16.35 -7.12 10.25
CA GLU A 332 -16.97 -6.33 9.21
C GLU A 332 -18.46 -6.66 9.10
N PHE A 333 -19.27 -5.65 8.82
CA PHE A 333 -20.70 -5.78 8.57
C PHE A 333 -21.08 -4.93 7.36
N ARG A 334 -21.56 -5.55 6.29
CA ARG A 334 -22.03 -4.87 5.10
C ARG A 334 -23.38 -4.21 5.34
N VAL A 335 -23.47 -2.93 5.03
CA VAL A 335 -24.71 -2.14 5.11
C VAL A 335 -25.36 -2.15 3.72
N ARG A 336 -26.51 -2.78 3.59
CA ARG A 336 -27.20 -2.97 2.30
C ARG A 336 -28.29 -1.94 2.03
N GLU A 337 -28.80 -1.32 3.07
CA GLU A 337 -29.91 -0.38 2.98
C GLU A 337 -29.50 0.98 3.57
N PRO A 338 -30.00 2.09 3.02
CA PRO A 338 -29.77 3.41 3.59
C PRO A 338 -30.38 3.52 5.00
N GLU A 339 -30.05 4.62 5.68
CA GLU A 339 -30.58 4.96 7.01
C GLU A 339 -30.32 3.88 8.07
N LEU A 340 -29.16 3.21 8.06
CA LEU A 340 -28.77 2.25 9.09
C LEU A 340 -29.07 2.74 10.52
N VAL A 341 -28.81 4.03 10.77
CA VAL A 341 -29.14 4.77 12.01
C VAL A 341 -29.44 6.24 11.66
N GLN A 342 -30.18 6.92 12.54
CA GLN A 342 -30.44 8.34 12.39
C GLN A 342 -29.12 9.15 12.46
N ASN A 343 -28.93 10.12 11.56
CA ASN A 343 -27.77 11.03 11.58
C ASN A 343 -27.91 12.07 12.69
N THR A 344 -27.54 11.71 13.90
CA THR A 344 -27.59 12.62 15.07
C THR A 344 -26.40 13.57 15.15
N LEU A 345 -25.38 13.40 14.28
CA LEU A 345 -24.13 14.16 14.32
C LEU A 345 -24.11 15.34 13.34
N ALA A 346 -24.93 15.35 12.29
CA ALA A 346 -24.90 16.38 11.26
C ALA A 346 -24.98 17.82 11.82
N LEU A 347 -25.99 18.11 12.61
CA LEU A 347 -26.18 19.43 13.18
C LEU A 347 -25.13 19.81 14.26
N PRO A 348 -24.78 18.92 15.22
CA PRO A 348 -23.70 19.18 16.18
C PRO A 348 -22.36 19.49 15.54
N LEU A 349 -21.95 18.71 14.54
CA LEU A 349 -20.68 18.92 13.85
C LEU A 349 -20.66 20.23 13.07
N GLU A 350 -21.76 20.58 12.39
CA GLU A 350 -21.86 21.87 11.69
C GLU A 350 -21.83 23.05 12.64
N ARG A 351 -22.50 22.98 13.82
CA ARG A 351 -22.43 24.03 14.84
C ARG A 351 -21.01 24.21 15.37
N LEU A 352 -20.34 23.10 15.73
CA LEU A 352 -18.96 23.16 16.21
C LEU A 352 -18.02 23.70 15.12
N ALA A 353 -18.23 23.32 13.85
CA ALA A 353 -17.43 23.84 12.74
C ALA A 353 -17.57 25.37 12.61
N LYS A 354 -18.82 25.89 12.62
CA LYS A 354 -19.08 27.35 12.62
C LYS A 354 -18.47 28.06 13.83
N ARG A 355 -18.53 27.41 14.99
CA ARG A 355 -17.95 27.93 16.21
C ARG A 355 -16.45 27.98 16.19
N ALA A 356 -15.81 26.91 15.66
CA ALA A 356 -14.37 26.87 15.46
C ALA A 356 -13.91 28.00 14.51
N ASP A 357 -14.63 28.23 13.41
CA ASP A 357 -14.34 29.35 12.51
C ASP A 357 -14.44 30.70 13.23
N LYS A 358 -15.53 30.94 13.93
CA LYS A 358 -15.73 32.17 14.68
C LYS A 358 -14.66 32.42 15.75
N ALA A 359 -14.30 31.35 16.50
CA ALA A 359 -13.23 31.40 17.48
C ALA A 359 -11.85 31.62 16.81
N GLY A 360 -11.66 31.05 15.62
CA GLY A 360 -10.49 31.27 14.79
C GLY A 360 -10.37 32.73 14.35
N ASP A 361 -11.45 33.33 13.86
CA ASP A 361 -11.46 34.75 13.46
C ASP A 361 -11.15 35.70 14.61
N ALA A 362 -11.56 35.35 15.82
CA ALA A 362 -11.30 36.12 17.05
C ALA A 362 -9.90 35.82 17.66
N ALA A 363 -9.18 34.84 17.21
CA ALA A 363 -7.91 34.43 17.81
C ALA A 363 -6.77 35.41 17.49
N HIS A 364 -6.04 35.85 18.52
CA HIS A 364 -4.92 36.79 18.38
C HIS A 364 -3.69 36.13 17.72
N LYS A 365 -3.48 34.82 17.89
CA LYS A 365 -2.36 34.10 17.35
C LYS A 365 -2.74 33.46 16.01
N GLU A 366 -2.05 33.82 14.94
CA GLU A 366 -2.34 33.35 13.58
C GLU A 366 -2.42 31.81 13.49
N HIS A 367 -1.50 31.09 14.14
CA HIS A 367 -1.54 29.63 14.13
C HIS A 367 -2.81 29.05 14.81
N THR A 368 -3.29 29.66 15.90
CA THR A 368 -4.53 29.24 16.59
C THR A 368 -5.75 29.44 15.68
N LYS A 369 -5.78 30.60 14.98
CA LYS A 369 -6.78 30.87 13.95
C LYS A 369 -6.84 29.74 12.93
N LEU A 370 -5.69 29.35 12.41
CA LEU A 370 -5.57 28.40 11.32
C LEU A 370 -5.94 26.96 11.76
N GLU A 371 -5.53 26.56 12.95
CA GLU A 371 -5.90 25.26 13.52
C GLU A 371 -7.42 25.16 13.77
N LEU A 372 -8.04 26.23 14.24
CA LEU A 372 -9.48 26.26 14.44
C LEU A 372 -10.25 26.19 13.12
N HIS A 373 -9.85 26.93 12.09
CA HIS A 373 -10.45 26.82 10.75
C HIS A 373 -10.26 25.44 10.13
N ASP A 374 -9.08 24.82 10.34
CA ASP A 374 -8.85 23.47 9.86
C ASP A 374 -9.76 22.45 10.52
N LEU A 375 -9.86 22.51 11.84
CA LEU A 375 -10.79 21.67 12.58
C LEU A 375 -12.24 21.88 12.13
N GLY A 376 -12.64 23.12 11.86
CA GLY A 376 -13.95 23.43 11.29
C GLY A 376 -14.19 22.74 9.94
N LYS A 377 -13.22 22.79 9.03
CA LYS A 377 -13.29 22.09 7.74
C LYS A 377 -13.38 20.58 7.89
N ARG A 378 -12.59 19.98 8.79
CA ARG A 378 -12.62 18.53 9.05
C ARG A 378 -13.97 18.09 9.59
N LEU A 379 -14.55 18.83 10.53
CA LEU A 379 -15.87 18.50 11.07
C LEU A 379 -16.96 18.53 9.99
N ARG A 380 -16.92 19.50 9.07
CA ARG A 380 -17.84 19.54 7.93
C ARG A 380 -17.62 18.37 6.97
N ALA A 381 -16.36 18.03 6.68
CA ALA A 381 -16.04 16.89 5.83
C ALA A 381 -16.56 15.58 6.43
N VAL A 382 -16.39 15.37 7.74
CA VAL A 382 -16.97 14.23 8.45
C VAL A 382 -18.49 14.26 8.39
N GLY A 383 -19.13 15.41 8.61
CA GLY A 383 -20.59 15.57 8.51
C GLY A 383 -21.13 15.22 7.13
N ALA A 384 -20.48 15.68 6.06
CA ALA A 384 -20.82 15.35 4.68
C ALA A 384 -20.61 13.86 4.39
N GLY A 385 -19.48 13.28 4.84
CA GLY A 385 -19.21 11.86 4.68
C GLY A 385 -20.19 10.96 5.43
N LEU A 386 -20.62 11.34 6.63
CA LEU A 386 -21.67 10.62 7.37
C LEU A 386 -23.00 10.63 6.60
N LYS A 387 -23.37 11.79 6.02
CA LYS A 387 -24.55 11.87 5.17
C LYS A 387 -24.43 10.94 3.98
N MET A 388 -23.33 11.01 3.23
CA MET A 388 -23.10 10.15 2.06
C MET A 388 -23.14 8.66 2.42
N PHE A 389 -22.56 8.26 3.56
CA PHE A 389 -22.60 6.88 4.05
C PHE A 389 -24.01 6.41 4.38
N LEU A 390 -24.80 7.22 5.06
CA LEU A 390 -26.14 6.84 5.54
C LEU A 390 -27.18 6.90 4.43
N ASP A 391 -27.09 7.87 3.53
CA ASP A 391 -28.05 8.05 2.45
C ASP A 391 -27.79 7.07 1.28
N GLN A 392 -26.57 6.53 1.16
CA GLN A 392 -26.15 5.60 0.09
C GLN A 392 -26.48 6.13 -1.31
N GLU A 393 -26.24 7.40 -1.57
CA GLU A 393 -26.57 8.06 -2.85
C GLU A 393 -25.81 7.49 -4.05
N GLN A 394 -24.70 6.76 -3.82
CA GLN A 394 -23.85 6.16 -4.87
C GLN A 394 -24.18 4.68 -5.02
N GLU A 395 -24.95 4.31 -6.06
CA GLU A 395 -25.40 2.95 -6.32
C GLU A 395 -24.26 1.96 -6.62
N ASP A 396 -23.14 2.43 -7.15
CA ASP A 396 -21.96 1.65 -7.51
C ASP A 396 -20.99 1.44 -6.35
N HIS A 397 -21.33 1.91 -5.12
CA HIS A 397 -20.49 1.78 -3.94
C HIS A 397 -21.00 0.72 -2.97
N VAL A 398 -20.06 0.01 -2.35
CA VAL A 398 -20.34 -0.83 -1.19
C VAL A 398 -20.13 -0.02 0.08
N HIS A 399 -21.00 -0.23 1.06
CA HIS A 399 -20.97 0.41 2.38
C HIS A 399 -20.79 -0.65 3.45
N TRP A 400 -19.89 -0.42 4.41
CA TRP A 400 -19.71 -1.35 5.53
C TRP A 400 -19.22 -0.66 6.79
N VAL A 401 -19.45 -1.34 7.90
CA VAL A 401 -18.94 -0.98 9.23
C VAL A 401 -17.87 -1.97 9.62
N GLU A 402 -16.74 -1.49 10.11
CA GLU A 402 -15.62 -2.31 10.58
C GLU A 402 -15.36 -2.11 12.07
N ARG A 403 -15.08 -3.22 12.77
CA ARG A 403 -14.62 -3.22 14.17
C ARG A 403 -13.13 -3.53 14.23
N THR A 404 -12.33 -2.59 14.72
CA THR A 404 -10.86 -2.74 14.84
C THR A 404 -10.41 -2.62 16.29
N GLY A 405 -9.10 -2.75 16.50
CA GLY A 405 -8.48 -2.74 17.82
C GLY A 405 -8.43 -4.13 18.49
N PRO A 406 -7.62 -4.29 19.55
CA PRO A 406 -7.48 -5.57 20.28
C PRO A 406 -8.80 -6.07 20.85
N GLU A 407 -9.63 -5.17 21.35
CA GLU A 407 -10.94 -5.47 21.95
C GLU A 407 -12.11 -5.32 20.96
N LYS A 408 -11.84 -5.09 19.68
CA LYS A 408 -12.84 -4.83 18.62
C LYS A 408 -13.79 -3.65 18.98
N ASN A 409 -13.29 -2.67 19.67
CA ASN A 409 -14.06 -1.56 20.24
C ASN A 409 -13.92 -0.24 19.44
N ILE A 410 -13.20 -0.24 18.33
CA ILE A 410 -13.06 0.91 17.44
C ILE A 410 -13.95 0.69 16.22
N ILE A 411 -14.95 1.53 16.05
CA ILE A 411 -15.89 1.47 14.93
C ILE A 411 -15.46 2.43 13.83
N SER A 412 -15.47 1.94 12.60
CA SER A 412 -15.20 2.74 11.40
C SER A 412 -16.26 2.48 10.32
N LEU A 413 -16.62 3.53 9.61
CA LEU A 413 -17.53 3.51 8.47
C LEU A 413 -16.71 3.61 7.19
N HIS A 414 -17.01 2.78 6.22
CA HIS A 414 -16.29 2.70 4.96
C HIS A 414 -17.24 2.67 3.78
N THR A 415 -16.85 3.34 2.70
CA THR A 415 -17.39 3.09 1.37
C THR A 415 -16.29 2.83 0.37
N ALA A 416 -16.59 2.11 -0.69
CA ALA A 416 -15.68 1.97 -1.82
C ALA A 416 -16.47 1.67 -3.10
N PRO A 417 -16.02 2.14 -4.28
CA PRO A 417 -16.57 1.69 -5.54
C PRO A 417 -16.35 0.18 -5.71
N VAL A 418 -17.35 -0.54 -6.16
CA VAL A 418 -17.29 -1.98 -6.42
C VAL A 418 -16.39 -2.25 -7.61
N ASP A 419 -16.59 -1.47 -8.68
CA ASP A 419 -15.77 -1.48 -9.90
C ASP A 419 -15.02 -0.14 -10.05
N VAL A 420 -13.70 -0.20 -10.07
CA VAL A 420 -12.83 0.97 -10.28
C VAL A 420 -12.42 1.16 -11.75
N SER A 421 -12.72 0.17 -12.60
CA SER A 421 -12.24 0.16 -13.98
C SER A 421 -12.71 1.38 -14.80
N PRO A 422 -13.95 1.92 -14.67
CA PRO A 422 -14.34 3.10 -15.41
C PRO A 422 -13.52 4.34 -15.03
N LYS A 423 -13.25 4.52 -13.72
CA LYS A 423 -12.48 5.65 -13.22
C LYS A 423 -11.00 5.54 -13.59
N LEU A 424 -10.42 4.35 -13.48
CA LEU A 424 -9.05 4.10 -13.90
C LEU A 424 -8.88 4.25 -15.41
N ARG A 425 -9.87 3.82 -16.21
CA ARG A 425 -9.90 4.04 -17.67
C ARG A 425 -9.83 5.53 -17.98
N GLN A 426 -10.64 6.33 -17.31
CA GLN A 426 -10.64 7.78 -17.50
C GLN A 426 -9.27 8.39 -17.14
N ILE A 427 -8.66 7.97 -16.04
CA ILE A 427 -7.38 8.52 -15.57
C ILE A 427 -6.22 8.13 -16.48
N PHE A 428 -6.10 6.85 -16.85
CA PHE A 428 -4.89 6.32 -17.49
C PHE A 428 -5.01 6.10 -18.99
N PHE A 429 -6.22 5.79 -19.50
CA PHE A 429 -6.38 5.27 -20.84
C PHE A 429 -7.19 6.18 -21.77
N ALA A 430 -8.05 7.06 -21.24
CA ALA A 430 -8.83 7.99 -22.05
C ALA A 430 -7.97 9.05 -22.78
N SER A 431 -6.83 9.39 -22.21
CA SER A 431 -5.84 10.26 -22.85
C SER A 431 -4.65 9.41 -23.30
N ARG A 432 -4.17 9.63 -24.52
CA ARG A 432 -2.99 8.94 -25.08
C ARG A 432 -1.70 9.30 -24.33
N LYS A 433 -1.59 8.85 -23.09
CA LYS A 433 -0.41 9.05 -22.23
C LYS A 433 0.40 7.76 -22.16
N ALA A 434 1.71 7.89 -22.11
CA ALA A 434 2.54 6.78 -21.77
C ALA A 434 2.31 6.39 -20.30
N CYS A 435 1.83 5.18 -20.07
CA CYS A 435 1.76 4.59 -18.74
C CYS A 435 2.16 3.11 -18.81
N VAL A 436 2.96 2.67 -17.84
CA VAL A 436 3.46 1.30 -17.77
C VAL A 436 2.98 0.70 -16.45
N PHE A 437 2.27 -0.42 -16.56
CA PHE A 437 1.87 -1.23 -15.41
C PHE A 437 2.71 -2.49 -15.40
N THR A 438 3.44 -2.72 -14.33
CA THR A 438 4.29 -3.91 -14.22
C THR A 438 4.16 -4.60 -12.87
N SER A 439 4.22 -5.91 -12.88
CA SER A 439 4.28 -6.76 -11.70
C SER A 439 4.88 -8.12 -12.03
N ALA A 440 5.24 -8.88 -11.01
CA ALA A 440 5.63 -10.27 -11.19
C ALA A 440 4.44 -11.21 -11.47
N THR A 441 3.24 -10.77 -11.15
CA THR A 441 2.01 -11.58 -11.21
C THR A 441 0.83 -10.71 -11.62
N LEU A 442 0.35 -10.85 -12.85
CA LEU A 442 -0.82 -10.18 -13.41
C LEU A 442 -1.73 -11.17 -14.14
N GLY A 443 -1.14 -12.18 -14.78
CA GLY A 443 -1.81 -13.19 -15.58
C GLY A 443 -2.14 -14.47 -14.82
N ILE A 444 -3.01 -15.27 -15.40
CA ILE A 444 -3.51 -16.55 -14.88
C ILE A 444 -3.31 -17.62 -15.94
N GLY A 445 -2.62 -18.72 -15.58
CA GLY A 445 -2.33 -19.78 -16.54
C GLY A 445 -1.46 -19.28 -17.70
N HIS A 446 -1.93 -19.52 -18.91
CA HIS A 446 -1.26 -19.14 -20.16
C HIS A 446 -1.91 -17.91 -20.83
N ASP A 447 -2.53 -17.01 -20.06
CA ASP A 447 -3.15 -15.77 -20.60
C ASP A 447 -2.06 -14.72 -20.88
N GLU A 448 -1.46 -14.80 -22.07
CA GLU A 448 -0.43 -13.84 -22.53
C GLU A 448 -0.99 -12.42 -22.72
N GLU A 449 -2.30 -12.26 -22.85
CA GLU A 449 -2.95 -10.95 -22.98
C GLU A 449 -3.30 -10.29 -21.65
N LEU A 450 -3.05 -10.98 -20.53
CA LEU A 450 -3.32 -10.48 -19.18
C LEU A 450 -4.74 -9.96 -18.99
N ARG A 451 -5.72 -10.64 -19.60
CA ARG A 451 -7.14 -10.21 -19.69
C ARG A 451 -7.75 -9.96 -18.34
N TYR A 452 -7.45 -10.84 -17.36
CA TYR A 452 -7.97 -10.70 -16.01
C TYR A 452 -7.60 -9.32 -15.44
N PHE A 453 -6.31 -8.99 -15.40
CA PHE A 453 -5.84 -7.72 -14.83
C PHE A 453 -6.34 -6.52 -15.65
N ARG A 454 -6.23 -6.59 -16.98
CA ARG A 454 -6.62 -5.50 -17.89
C ARG A 454 -8.10 -5.13 -17.72
N ASN A 455 -9.00 -6.12 -17.65
CA ASN A 455 -10.43 -5.88 -17.42
C ASN A 455 -10.68 -5.22 -16.05
N ARG A 456 -10.00 -5.68 -15.00
CA ARG A 456 -10.17 -5.18 -13.63
C ARG A 456 -9.72 -3.72 -13.46
N VAL A 457 -8.81 -3.26 -14.28
CA VAL A 457 -8.27 -1.88 -14.21
C VAL A 457 -8.70 -1.01 -15.39
N GLY A 458 -9.56 -1.52 -16.28
CA GLY A 458 -10.04 -0.79 -17.44
C GLY A 458 -8.98 -0.52 -18.51
N ALA A 459 -7.96 -1.40 -18.62
CA ALA A 459 -6.83 -1.30 -19.53
C ALA A 459 -7.04 -2.05 -20.85
N ASP A 460 -8.28 -2.06 -21.38
CA ASP A 460 -8.67 -2.89 -22.52
C ASP A 460 -7.84 -2.60 -23.78
N GLU A 461 -7.43 -1.34 -23.97
CA GLU A 461 -6.65 -0.90 -25.13
C GLU A 461 -5.12 -0.94 -24.89
N ALA A 462 -4.67 -1.28 -23.67
CA ALA A 462 -3.26 -1.35 -23.37
C ALA A 462 -2.59 -2.54 -24.07
N ARG A 463 -1.35 -2.36 -24.53
CA ARG A 463 -0.53 -3.48 -25.00
C ARG A 463 -0.20 -4.40 -23.83
N ALA A 464 -0.37 -5.70 -23.99
CA ALA A 464 0.03 -6.71 -23.00
C ALA A 464 1.35 -7.35 -23.38
N ALA A 465 2.13 -7.72 -22.38
CA ALA A 465 3.36 -8.51 -22.55
C ALA A 465 3.62 -9.38 -21.33
N CYS A 466 4.04 -10.64 -21.57
CA CYS A 466 4.48 -11.57 -20.55
C CYS A 466 5.95 -11.88 -20.76
N ILE A 467 6.75 -11.70 -19.71
CA ILE A 467 8.19 -11.98 -19.72
C ILE A 467 8.46 -13.05 -18.68
N GLU A 468 8.98 -14.18 -19.16
CA GLU A 468 9.28 -15.34 -18.34
C GLU A 468 10.43 -15.07 -17.35
N SER A 469 10.55 -15.93 -16.34
CA SER A 469 11.66 -15.89 -15.39
C SER A 469 12.95 -16.39 -16.05
N PRO A 470 14.11 -15.77 -15.75
CA PRO A 470 15.40 -16.28 -16.18
C PRO A 470 15.85 -17.52 -15.40
N PHE A 471 15.11 -17.97 -14.40
CA PHE A 471 15.50 -19.06 -13.51
C PHE A 471 15.10 -20.43 -14.04
N ASP A 472 15.96 -21.43 -13.82
CA ASP A 472 15.69 -22.83 -14.17
C ASP A 472 14.97 -23.54 -13.00
N PHE A 473 13.66 -23.34 -12.91
CA PHE A 473 12.84 -23.96 -11.87
C PHE A 473 12.89 -25.51 -11.90
N LYS A 474 13.21 -26.12 -13.03
CA LYS A 474 13.35 -27.58 -13.12
C LYS A 474 14.54 -28.11 -12.31
N ARG A 475 15.55 -27.27 -12.08
CA ARG A 475 16.71 -27.61 -11.25
C ARG A 475 16.67 -26.98 -9.86
N GLN A 476 16.01 -25.83 -9.73
CA GLN A 476 16.10 -25.01 -8.53
C GLN A 476 14.96 -25.27 -7.54
N MET A 477 13.82 -25.80 -7.98
CA MET A 477 12.65 -25.96 -7.13
C MET A 477 12.03 -27.36 -7.26
N THR A 478 11.58 -27.90 -6.12
CA THR A 478 10.71 -29.09 -6.08
C THR A 478 9.38 -28.71 -5.42
N LEU A 479 8.28 -29.03 -6.08
CA LEU A 479 6.93 -28.81 -5.59
C LEU A 479 6.38 -30.09 -4.93
N TYR A 480 5.98 -29.98 -3.66
CA TYR A 480 5.32 -31.06 -2.93
C TYR A 480 3.83 -30.80 -2.79
N LEU A 481 3.00 -31.78 -3.15
CA LEU A 481 1.55 -31.71 -3.07
C LEU A 481 1.05 -32.85 -2.18
N LEU A 482 0.02 -32.58 -1.36
CA LEU A 482 -0.60 -33.64 -0.55
C LEU A 482 -1.80 -34.24 -1.27
N GLN A 483 -1.83 -35.57 -1.38
CA GLN A 483 -2.96 -36.27 -1.94
C GLN A 483 -4.14 -36.33 -0.96
N LYS A 484 -3.85 -36.47 0.33
CA LYS A 484 -4.87 -36.59 1.39
C LYS A 484 -4.65 -35.55 2.48
N MET A 485 -5.67 -34.79 2.80
CA MET A 485 -5.71 -33.87 3.92
C MET A 485 -7.14 -33.80 4.44
N PRO A 486 -7.39 -33.86 5.76
CA PRO A 486 -8.71 -33.62 6.32
C PRO A 486 -9.28 -32.26 5.92
N GLN A 487 -10.59 -32.10 5.96
CA GLN A 487 -11.18 -30.77 5.78
C GLN A 487 -10.85 -29.88 6.99
N PRO A 488 -10.74 -28.56 6.81
CA PRO A 488 -10.43 -27.64 7.92
C PRO A 488 -11.41 -27.68 9.10
N SER A 489 -12.64 -28.14 8.87
CA SER A 489 -13.68 -28.36 9.88
C SER A 489 -13.55 -29.70 10.61
N ASP A 490 -12.74 -30.63 10.09
CA ASP A 490 -12.68 -31.99 10.63
C ASP A 490 -11.84 -32.05 11.90
N PRO A 491 -12.21 -32.88 12.85
CA PRO A 491 -11.35 -33.22 13.98
C PRO A 491 -10.01 -33.78 13.50
N GLY A 492 -8.90 -33.30 14.09
CA GLY A 492 -7.56 -33.76 13.71
C GLY A 492 -6.92 -33.01 12.54
N TYR A 493 -7.63 -32.07 11.89
CA TYR A 493 -7.03 -31.24 10.83
C TYR A 493 -5.76 -30.51 11.27
N LEU A 494 -5.80 -29.84 12.42
CA LEU A 494 -4.66 -29.09 12.95
C LEU A 494 -3.47 -30.01 13.29
N ASP A 495 -3.72 -31.21 13.81
CA ASP A 495 -2.64 -32.13 14.14
C ASP A 495 -1.99 -32.70 12.85
N ARG A 496 -2.80 -32.97 11.83
CA ARG A 496 -2.28 -33.40 10.52
C ARG A 496 -1.54 -32.27 9.82
N LEU A 497 -2.03 -31.04 9.92
CA LEU A 497 -1.35 -29.86 9.39
C LEU A 497 0.00 -29.64 10.08
N LEU A 498 0.04 -29.73 11.41
CA LEU A 498 1.27 -29.66 12.18
C LEU A 498 2.27 -30.74 11.77
N HIS A 499 1.80 -31.99 11.62
CA HIS A 499 2.64 -33.11 11.17
C HIS A 499 3.36 -32.77 9.86
N TRP A 500 2.62 -32.31 8.85
CA TRP A 500 3.21 -31.99 7.55
C TRP A 500 4.10 -30.76 7.60
N ILE A 501 3.75 -29.72 8.37
CA ILE A 501 4.63 -28.57 8.55
C ILE A 501 5.97 -29.04 9.15
N CYS A 502 5.95 -29.82 10.24
CA CYS A 502 7.17 -30.32 10.88
C CYS A 502 7.97 -31.20 9.92
N HIS A 503 7.33 -32.08 9.15
CA HIS A 503 8.00 -32.90 8.14
C HIS A 503 8.80 -32.05 7.13
N PHE A 504 8.20 -31.03 6.56
CA PHE A 504 8.89 -30.15 5.60
C PHE A 504 9.90 -29.22 6.26
N LEU A 505 9.73 -28.84 7.52
CA LEU A 505 10.75 -28.11 8.28
C LEU A 505 11.99 -28.99 8.53
N ASP A 506 11.80 -30.26 8.84
CA ASP A 506 12.91 -31.20 9.02
C ASP A 506 13.71 -31.40 7.71
N LEU A 507 13.05 -31.48 6.56
CA LEU A 507 13.70 -31.56 5.26
C LEU A 507 14.59 -30.35 4.95
N SER A 508 14.16 -29.14 5.33
CA SER A 508 14.87 -27.88 5.06
C SER A 508 15.77 -27.41 6.22
N LYS A 509 15.79 -28.14 7.33
CA LYS A 509 16.50 -27.73 8.56
C LYS A 509 16.10 -26.34 9.06
N GLY A 510 14.83 -26.11 9.18
CA GLY A 510 14.27 -24.76 9.35
C GLY A 510 14.23 -24.02 8.00
N ARG A 511 14.84 -22.88 7.88
CA ARG A 511 14.98 -22.04 6.66
C ARG A 511 13.70 -21.89 5.86
N ALA A 512 12.58 -21.66 6.59
CA ALA A 512 11.26 -21.77 6.01
C ALA A 512 10.37 -20.56 6.27
N PHE A 513 9.56 -20.24 5.24
CA PHE A 513 8.33 -19.46 5.42
C PHE A 513 7.13 -20.40 5.51
N VAL A 514 6.38 -20.31 6.60
CA VAL A 514 5.08 -20.99 6.75
C VAL A 514 3.98 -19.94 6.56
N LEU A 515 3.35 -19.99 5.40
CA LEU A 515 2.32 -19.03 4.99
C LEU A 515 0.93 -19.56 5.33
N PHE A 516 0.30 -18.89 6.29
CA PHE A 516 -1.04 -19.18 6.73
C PHE A 516 -2.06 -18.28 6.04
N THR A 517 -3.27 -18.81 5.83
CA THR A 517 -4.43 -18.03 5.37
C THR A 517 -5.33 -17.59 6.53
N SER A 518 -5.06 -18.06 7.76
CA SER A 518 -5.83 -17.76 8.96
C SER A 518 -4.92 -17.48 10.14
N TYR A 519 -5.12 -16.32 10.76
CA TYR A 519 -4.41 -15.93 11.97
C TYR A 519 -4.71 -16.87 13.15
N SER A 520 -5.96 -17.33 13.28
CA SER A 520 -6.36 -18.26 14.33
C SER A 520 -5.66 -19.61 14.21
N GLN A 521 -5.51 -20.14 12.99
CA GLN A 521 -4.79 -21.39 12.75
C GLN A 521 -3.30 -21.24 13.07
N MET A 522 -2.69 -20.14 12.63
CA MET A 522 -1.28 -19.83 12.95
C MET A 522 -1.07 -19.79 14.48
N THR A 523 -1.91 -19.08 15.19
CA THR A 523 -1.81 -18.95 16.65
C THR A 523 -2.03 -20.29 17.36
N ALA A 524 -2.97 -21.10 16.89
CA ALA A 524 -3.25 -22.43 17.48
C ALA A 524 -2.09 -23.42 17.33
N LEU A 525 -1.28 -23.28 16.28
CA LEU A 525 -0.12 -24.15 16.03
C LEU A 525 1.19 -23.60 16.55
N ALA A 526 1.27 -22.31 16.88
CA ALA A 526 2.52 -21.62 17.18
C ALA A 526 3.30 -22.29 18.32
N ASP A 527 2.70 -22.60 19.46
CA ASP A 527 3.37 -23.21 20.62
C ASP A 527 3.92 -24.61 20.30
N LYS A 528 3.16 -25.39 19.53
CA LYS A 528 3.58 -26.73 19.09
C LYS A 528 4.74 -26.65 18.09
N LEU A 529 4.73 -25.69 17.20
CA LEU A 529 5.82 -25.44 16.25
C LEU A 529 7.08 -24.94 16.97
N GLU A 530 6.94 -24.03 17.93
CA GLU A 530 8.06 -23.57 18.77
C GLU A 530 8.69 -24.75 19.53
N ALA A 531 7.88 -25.63 20.11
CA ALA A 531 8.37 -26.82 20.82
C ALA A 531 9.08 -27.82 19.89
N HIS A 532 8.64 -27.99 18.63
CA HIS A 532 9.31 -28.83 17.65
C HIS A 532 10.66 -28.22 17.24
N CYS A 533 10.65 -26.94 16.85
CA CYS A 533 11.84 -26.25 16.37
C CYS A 533 12.90 -26.06 17.47
N ALA A 534 12.50 -25.81 18.71
CA ALA A 534 13.41 -25.72 19.85
C ALA A 534 14.22 -27.01 20.07
N ARG A 535 13.61 -28.20 19.87
CA ARG A 535 14.32 -29.49 19.93
C ARG A 535 15.39 -29.64 18.88
N GLN A 536 15.23 -28.95 17.75
CA GLN A 536 16.19 -28.96 16.62
C GLN A 536 17.18 -27.78 16.70
N GLY A 537 17.03 -26.88 17.67
CA GLY A 537 17.83 -25.68 17.79
C GLY A 537 17.46 -24.56 16.79
N TRP A 538 16.25 -24.60 16.22
CA TRP A 538 15.77 -23.59 15.29
C TRP A 538 14.92 -22.54 15.99
N ARG A 539 15.04 -21.30 15.55
CA ARG A 539 14.24 -20.20 16.05
C ARG A 539 12.92 -20.10 15.26
N VAL A 540 11.83 -19.80 15.96
CA VAL A 540 10.53 -19.53 15.32
C VAL A 540 10.14 -18.07 15.54
N LEU A 541 9.79 -17.42 14.45
CA LEU A 541 9.31 -16.04 14.41
C LEU A 541 7.82 -16.07 14.02
N VAL A 542 6.94 -15.76 14.96
CA VAL A 542 5.48 -15.82 14.75
C VAL A 542 4.90 -14.42 14.72
N GLN A 543 4.20 -14.10 13.64
CA GLN A 543 3.52 -12.81 13.49
C GLN A 543 2.54 -12.56 14.65
N GLY A 544 2.61 -11.35 15.25
CA GLY A 544 1.72 -10.93 16.33
C GLY A 544 2.17 -11.34 17.73
N ARG A 545 3.36 -11.94 17.89
CA ARG A 545 3.96 -12.24 19.20
C ARG A 545 5.01 -11.18 19.64
N GLY A 546 4.62 -9.91 19.59
CA GLY A 546 5.39 -8.79 20.18
C GLY A 546 6.49 -8.21 19.29
N MET A 547 6.95 -8.91 18.26
CA MET A 547 7.99 -8.42 17.36
C MET A 547 7.39 -7.74 16.13
N PRO A 548 7.78 -6.49 15.79
CA PRO A 548 7.36 -5.82 14.56
C PRO A 548 7.82 -6.57 13.30
N ARG A 549 7.02 -6.48 12.21
CA ARG A 549 7.27 -7.19 10.95
C ARG A 549 8.68 -6.96 10.38
N HIS A 550 9.14 -5.70 10.37
CA HIS A 550 10.46 -5.36 9.81
C HIS A 550 11.60 -6.01 10.60
N GLN A 551 11.48 -6.06 11.93
CA GLN A 551 12.46 -6.70 12.81
C GLN A 551 12.45 -8.22 12.63
N MET A 552 11.26 -8.85 12.52
CA MET A 552 11.12 -10.28 12.20
C MET A 552 11.87 -10.64 10.92
N LEU A 553 11.72 -9.81 9.87
CA LEU A 553 12.40 -10.03 8.60
C LEU A 553 13.91 -9.84 8.69
N ALA A 554 14.37 -8.85 9.45
CA ALA A 554 15.80 -8.63 9.68
C ALA A 554 16.42 -9.82 10.43
N GLU A 555 15.77 -10.29 11.48
CA GLU A 555 16.23 -11.45 12.24
C GLU A 555 16.20 -12.73 11.40
N PHE A 556 15.14 -12.96 10.60
CA PHE A 556 15.06 -14.11 9.71
C PHE A 556 16.17 -14.12 8.64
N LYS A 557 16.54 -12.95 8.11
CA LYS A 557 17.66 -12.83 7.16
C LYS A 557 19.01 -13.14 7.77
N ASN A 558 19.19 -12.78 9.03
CA ASN A 558 20.47 -12.94 9.75
C ASN A 558 20.65 -14.33 10.34
N ASP A 559 19.56 -15.07 10.57
CA ASP A 559 19.56 -16.43 11.12
C ASP A 559 19.17 -17.44 10.05
N THR A 560 20.16 -18.20 9.57
CA THR A 560 19.97 -19.17 8.48
C THR A 560 19.09 -20.37 8.84
N ASN A 561 18.83 -20.65 10.13
CA ASN A 561 18.05 -21.83 10.54
C ASN A 561 16.73 -21.47 11.22
N SER A 562 16.19 -20.30 10.95
CA SER A 562 14.93 -19.86 11.53
C SER A 562 13.72 -20.23 10.68
N VAL A 563 12.54 -20.20 11.32
CA VAL A 563 11.23 -20.42 10.71
C VAL A 563 10.39 -19.19 10.93
N LEU A 564 9.82 -18.62 9.86
CA LEU A 564 8.91 -17.49 9.94
C LEU A 564 7.49 -17.92 9.61
N CYS A 565 6.59 -17.72 10.58
CA CYS A 565 5.16 -17.98 10.43
C CYS A 565 4.41 -16.66 10.24
N GLY A 566 3.71 -16.51 9.12
CA GLY A 566 2.99 -15.28 8.80
C GLY A 566 1.70 -15.49 8.02
N THR A 567 0.86 -14.46 8.03
CA THR A 567 -0.39 -14.36 7.25
C THR A 567 -0.23 -13.32 6.13
N ASP A 568 -1.30 -12.75 5.66
CA ASP A 568 -1.39 -11.90 4.45
C ASP A 568 -0.24 -10.92 4.23
N SER A 569 0.23 -10.24 5.27
CA SER A 569 1.31 -9.28 5.15
C SER A 569 2.67 -9.90 4.78
N PHE A 570 2.82 -11.22 4.92
CA PHE A 570 4.04 -11.95 4.54
C PHE A 570 3.94 -12.63 3.17
N TRP A 571 2.73 -12.73 2.59
CA TRP A 571 2.56 -13.20 1.22
C TRP A 571 3.13 -12.21 0.19
N THR A 572 3.09 -10.92 0.48
CA THR A 572 3.54 -9.85 -0.42
C THR A 572 4.59 -8.96 0.22
N GLY A 573 5.43 -8.30 -0.58
CA GLY A 573 6.37 -7.27 -0.10
C GLY A 573 7.47 -7.75 0.84
N VAL A 574 7.90 -9.00 0.72
CA VAL A 574 9.03 -9.60 1.45
C VAL A 574 10.09 -10.04 0.48
N ASP A 575 11.32 -9.64 0.71
CA ASP A 575 12.48 -10.05 -0.07
C ASP A 575 13.53 -10.66 0.88
N VAL A 576 13.80 -11.97 0.70
CA VAL A 576 14.81 -12.72 1.46
C VAL A 576 15.61 -13.56 0.47
N PRO A 577 16.69 -13.01 -0.08
CA PRO A 577 17.61 -13.76 -0.94
C PRO A 577 18.53 -14.67 -0.14
N GLY A 578 18.97 -15.77 -0.75
CA GLY A 578 20.02 -16.63 -0.22
C GLY A 578 19.53 -17.77 0.68
N GLU A 579 20.45 -18.37 1.41
CA GLU A 579 20.27 -19.62 2.14
C GLU A 579 19.25 -19.58 3.29
N SER A 580 18.88 -18.40 3.77
CA SER A 580 17.92 -18.25 4.87
C SER A 580 16.50 -18.71 4.50
N LEU A 581 16.17 -18.77 3.20
CA LEU A 581 14.86 -19.24 2.73
C LEU A 581 15.06 -20.31 1.66
N SER A 582 14.93 -21.57 2.04
CA SER A 582 14.95 -22.73 1.13
C SER A 582 13.66 -23.54 1.15
N ASN A 583 12.64 -23.08 1.89
CA ASN A 583 11.36 -23.78 1.97
C ASN A 583 10.19 -22.78 2.11
N VAL A 584 9.18 -22.93 1.26
CA VAL A 584 7.92 -22.19 1.37
C VAL A 584 6.80 -23.19 1.59
N ILE A 585 6.16 -23.13 2.75
CA ILE A 585 5.05 -24.00 3.13
C ILE A 585 3.74 -23.22 3.07
N ILE A 586 2.87 -23.60 2.13
CA ILE A 586 1.54 -23.04 1.92
C ILE A 586 0.54 -23.92 2.66
N THR A 587 -0.02 -23.44 3.76
CA THR A 587 -0.93 -24.25 4.60
C THR A 587 -2.29 -24.50 3.96
N ARG A 588 -2.77 -23.55 3.12
CA ARG A 588 -4.04 -23.64 2.36
C ARG A 588 -3.95 -22.77 1.12
N LEU A 589 -4.76 -23.11 0.10
CA LEU A 589 -4.95 -22.23 -1.05
C LEU A 589 -5.51 -20.87 -0.59
N PRO A 590 -4.90 -19.74 -1.00
CA PRO A 590 -5.14 -18.42 -0.42
C PRO A 590 -6.39 -17.73 -1.00
N PHE A 591 -7.53 -18.41 -0.98
CA PHE A 591 -8.81 -17.80 -1.32
C PHE A 591 -9.11 -16.63 -0.38
N ALA A 592 -9.59 -15.54 -0.93
CA ALA A 592 -10.09 -14.41 -0.15
C ALA A 592 -11.29 -14.84 0.70
N VAL A 593 -11.48 -14.16 1.83
CA VAL A 593 -12.67 -14.38 2.67
C VAL A 593 -13.87 -13.82 1.91
N PRO A 594 -14.85 -14.68 1.52
CA PRO A 594 -15.98 -14.24 0.69
C PRO A 594 -16.88 -13.21 1.40
N ASP A 595 -16.90 -13.22 2.73
CA ASP A 595 -17.75 -12.33 3.53
C ASP A 595 -17.19 -10.91 3.69
N HIS A 596 -15.96 -10.63 3.21
CA HIS A 596 -15.44 -9.26 3.20
C HIS A 596 -16.32 -8.39 2.27
N PRO A 597 -16.85 -7.26 2.76
CA PRO A 597 -17.89 -6.49 2.04
C PRO A 597 -17.55 -6.15 0.59
N LEU A 598 -16.33 -5.69 0.32
CA LEU A 598 -15.91 -5.37 -1.05
C LEU A 598 -15.79 -6.64 -1.92
N THR A 599 -15.26 -7.73 -1.37
CA THR A 599 -15.18 -9.02 -2.08
C THR A 599 -16.58 -9.55 -2.42
N ALA A 600 -17.49 -9.56 -1.44
CA ALA A 600 -18.87 -9.99 -1.62
C ALA A 600 -19.60 -9.15 -2.67
N SER A 601 -19.40 -7.83 -2.66
CA SER A 601 -20.03 -6.93 -3.65
C SER A 601 -19.50 -7.14 -5.07
N ARG A 602 -18.21 -7.40 -5.22
CA ARG A 602 -17.61 -7.75 -6.52
C ARG A 602 -18.16 -9.08 -7.05
N ILE A 603 -18.31 -10.06 -6.19
CA ILE A 603 -18.94 -11.35 -6.53
C ILE A 603 -20.37 -11.12 -7.03
N GLU A 604 -21.19 -10.42 -6.26
CA GLU A 604 -22.57 -10.09 -6.63
C GLU A 604 -22.65 -9.28 -7.94
N HIS A 605 -21.75 -8.33 -8.14
CA HIS A 605 -21.67 -7.53 -9.37
C HIS A 605 -21.40 -8.41 -10.60
N LEU A 606 -20.47 -9.36 -10.52
CA LEU A 606 -20.17 -10.31 -11.60
C LEU A 606 -21.34 -11.28 -11.85
N GLU A 607 -21.97 -11.78 -10.79
CA GLU A 607 -23.15 -12.65 -10.89
C GLU A 607 -24.34 -11.94 -11.52
N ALA A 608 -24.54 -10.65 -11.21
CA ALA A 608 -25.57 -9.82 -11.84
C ALA A 608 -25.33 -9.63 -13.35
N GLN A 609 -24.09 -9.71 -13.81
CA GLN A 609 -23.70 -9.71 -15.22
C GLN A 609 -23.80 -11.10 -15.87
N GLY A 610 -24.27 -12.13 -15.13
CA GLY A 610 -24.40 -13.48 -15.63
C GLY A 610 -23.07 -14.27 -15.64
N MET A 611 -22.03 -13.76 -15.02
CA MET A 611 -20.72 -14.40 -14.95
C MET A 611 -20.60 -15.31 -13.71
N ASN A 612 -19.75 -16.33 -13.80
CA ASN A 612 -19.43 -17.16 -12.64
C ASN A 612 -18.33 -16.50 -11.82
N ALA A 613 -18.72 -15.79 -10.76
CA ALA A 613 -17.77 -15.05 -9.94
C ALA A 613 -16.70 -15.92 -9.27
N PHE A 614 -16.96 -17.20 -9.04
CA PHE A 614 -15.94 -18.10 -8.49
C PHE A 614 -14.80 -18.32 -9.49
N THR A 615 -15.10 -18.57 -10.76
CA THR A 615 -14.10 -18.80 -11.83
C THR A 615 -13.50 -17.50 -12.34
N GLU A 616 -14.27 -16.42 -12.40
CA GLU A 616 -13.84 -15.15 -12.97
C GLU A 616 -13.16 -14.20 -11.98
N TYR A 617 -13.31 -14.46 -10.65
CA TYR A 617 -12.74 -13.59 -9.63
C TYR A 617 -12.02 -14.36 -8.51
N SER A 618 -12.73 -15.29 -7.80
CA SER A 618 -12.16 -15.93 -6.59
C SER A 618 -10.96 -16.81 -6.89
N VAL A 619 -11.01 -17.62 -7.95
CA VAL A 619 -9.90 -18.49 -8.39
C VAL A 619 -8.72 -17.66 -8.90
N PRO A 620 -8.90 -16.69 -9.79
CA PRO A 620 -7.88 -15.74 -10.21
C PRO A 620 -7.10 -15.07 -9.08
N GLU A 621 -7.80 -14.44 -8.16
CA GLU A 621 -7.19 -13.76 -7.00
C GLU A 621 -6.36 -14.73 -6.15
N ALA A 622 -6.87 -15.94 -5.91
CA ALA A 622 -6.16 -16.96 -5.15
C ALA A 622 -4.91 -17.46 -5.91
N ILE A 623 -4.96 -17.59 -7.23
CA ILE A 623 -3.80 -17.97 -8.06
C ILE A 623 -2.72 -16.90 -8.00
N LEU A 624 -3.07 -15.62 -8.21
CA LEU A 624 -2.10 -14.52 -8.15
C LEU A 624 -1.41 -14.47 -6.78
N LYS A 625 -2.18 -14.61 -5.71
CA LYS A 625 -1.64 -14.64 -4.35
C LYS A 625 -0.74 -15.86 -4.10
N LEU A 626 -1.11 -17.03 -4.60
CA LEU A 626 -0.27 -18.24 -4.51
C LEU A 626 1.06 -18.05 -5.25
N ARG A 627 1.02 -17.52 -6.48
CA ARG A 627 2.22 -17.20 -7.28
C ARG A 627 3.15 -16.24 -6.56
N GLN A 628 2.61 -15.23 -5.88
CA GLN A 628 3.38 -14.29 -5.06
C GLN A 628 4.08 -14.97 -3.88
N GLY A 629 3.39 -15.89 -3.19
CA GLY A 629 3.95 -16.67 -2.09
C GLY A 629 5.11 -17.57 -2.57
N ILE A 630 4.91 -18.33 -3.63
CA ILE A 630 5.91 -19.23 -4.20
C ILE A 630 7.10 -18.46 -4.78
N GLY A 631 6.85 -17.33 -5.44
CA GLY A 631 7.88 -16.45 -6.01
C GLY A 631 8.87 -15.87 -4.99
N ARG A 632 8.74 -16.19 -3.69
CA ARG A 632 9.72 -15.85 -2.65
C ARG A 632 10.90 -16.81 -2.62
N LEU A 633 10.71 -18.06 -3.11
CA LEU A 633 11.67 -19.14 -2.94
C LEU A 633 12.93 -18.96 -3.78
N ILE A 634 12.78 -18.62 -5.06
CA ILE A 634 13.90 -18.47 -6.01
C ILE A 634 14.06 -17.01 -6.38
N ARG A 635 15.20 -16.40 -6.03
CA ARG A 635 15.53 -14.99 -6.20
C ARG A 635 16.77 -14.75 -7.06
N ASN A 636 17.66 -15.74 -7.09
CA ASN A 636 18.88 -15.70 -7.89
C ASN A 636 19.16 -17.07 -8.56
N ALA A 637 20.15 -17.10 -9.42
CA ALA A 637 20.52 -18.30 -10.18
C ALA A 637 21.06 -19.45 -9.31
N THR A 638 21.48 -19.17 -8.08
CA THR A 638 22.05 -20.16 -7.15
C THR A 638 21.07 -20.63 -6.08
N ASP A 639 19.92 -19.98 -5.93
CA ASP A 639 18.91 -20.39 -4.96
C ASP A 639 18.33 -21.76 -5.34
N THR A 640 18.13 -22.59 -4.35
CA THR A 640 17.42 -23.87 -4.49
C THR A 640 16.49 -24.08 -3.31
N GLY A 641 15.38 -24.80 -3.52
CA GLY A 641 14.49 -25.04 -2.42
C GLY A 641 13.27 -25.88 -2.76
N ILE A 642 12.41 -26.02 -1.75
CA ILE A 642 11.16 -26.77 -1.84
C ILE A 642 9.96 -25.87 -1.59
N CYS A 643 8.88 -26.15 -2.30
CA CYS A 643 7.58 -25.55 -2.04
C CYS A 643 6.58 -26.65 -1.67
N ALA A 644 5.95 -26.57 -0.51
CA ALA A 644 4.96 -27.54 -0.08
C ALA A 644 3.57 -26.91 0.01
N ILE A 645 2.61 -27.45 -0.75
CA ILE A 645 1.19 -27.02 -0.69
C ILE A 645 0.41 -28.07 0.07
N LEU A 646 -0.01 -27.72 1.31
CA LEU A 646 -0.67 -28.63 2.25
C LEU A 646 -2.20 -28.65 2.07
N ASP A 647 -2.69 -28.32 0.90
CA ASP A 647 -4.13 -28.28 0.58
C ASP A 647 -4.43 -29.21 -0.60
N ASN A 648 -5.04 -30.36 -0.31
CA ASN A 648 -5.33 -31.36 -1.31
C ASN A 648 -6.37 -30.94 -2.36
N ARG A 649 -7.06 -29.81 -2.15
CA ARG A 649 -8.01 -29.26 -3.14
C ARG A 649 -7.34 -28.91 -4.46
N ILE A 650 -6.04 -28.63 -4.46
CA ILE A 650 -5.26 -28.40 -5.69
C ILE A 650 -5.23 -29.65 -6.59
N LEU A 651 -5.32 -30.85 -6.03
CA LEU A 651 -5.39 -32.12 -6.77
C LEU A 651 -6.81 -32.64 -6.99
N THR A 652 -7.71 -32.35 -6.05
CA THR A 652 -9.04 -33.00 -5.98
C THR A 652 -10.18 -32.18 -6.56
N LYS A 653 -9.98 -30.87 -6.74
CA LYS A 653 -11.02 -29.98 -7.27
C LYS A 653 -10.72 -29.56 -8.72
N PRO A 654 -11.77 -29.35 -9.56
CA PRO A 654 -11.57 -28.99 -10.98
C PRO A 654 -10.71 -27.73 -11.17
N TYR A 655 -10.87 -26.73 -10.31
CA TYR A 655 -10.12 -25.47 -10.36
C TYR A 655 -8.61 -25.65 -10.02
N GLY A 656 -8.24 -26.75 -9.38
CA GLY A 656 -6.83 -27.02 -9.04
C GLY A 656 -5.92 -27.10 -10.27
N ARG A 657 -6.47 -27.51 -11.42
CA ARG A 657 -5.71 -27.49 -12.69
C ARG A 657 -5.26 -26.07 -13.08
N ALA A 658 -6.11 -25.06 -12.85
CA ALA A 658 -5.76 -23.67 -13.14
C ALA A 658 -4.63 -23.15 -12.21
N PHE A 659 -4.63 -23.58 -10.95
CA PHE A 659 -3.52 -23.30 -10.03
C PHE A 659 -2.22 -23.93 -10.54
N LEU A 660 -2.23 -25.21 -10.86
CA LEU A 660 -1.02 -25.91 -11.33
C LEU A 660 -0.51 -25.33 -12.65
N ALA A 661 -1.39 -25.00 -13.60
CA ALA A 661 -1.00 -24.39 -14.88
C ALA A 661 -0.42 -22.97 -14.73
N SER A 662 -0.63 -22.33 -13.57
CA SER A 662 -0.12 -20.98 -13.29
C SER A 662 1.19 -20.98 -12.50
N LEU A 663 1.69 -22.15 -12.10
CA LEU A 663 2.96 -22.31 -11.40
C LEU A 663 4.12 -22.54 -12.36
N PRO A 664 5.35 -22.21 -11.96
CA PRO A 664 6.53 -22.57 -12.75
C PRO A 664 6.64 -24.06 -12.99
N GLU A 665 7.07 -24.46 -14.17
CA GLU A 665 7.38 -25.88 -14.46
C GLU A 665 8.56 -26.35 -13.61
N CYS A 666 8.30 -27.27 -12.68
CA CYS A 666 9.32 -27.85 -11.81
C CYS A 666 8.98 -29.31 -11.47
N PRO A 667 9.93 -30.10 -10.97
CA PRO A 667 9.67 -31.43 -10.42
C PRO A 667 8.57 -31.38 -9.36
N THR A 668 7.59 -32.26 -9.51
CA THR A 668 6.43 -32.30 -8.61
C THR A 668 6.29 -33.68 -7.98
N GLU A 669 6.26 -33.73 -6.67
CA GLU A 669 6.09 -34.93 -5.89
C GLU A 669 4.75 -34.92 -5.15
N VAL A 670 4.00 -36.03 -5.27
CA VAL A 670 2.70 -36.18 -4.59
C VAL A 670 2.86 -37.09 -3.37
N MET A 671 2.74 -36.48 -2.20
CA MET A 671 2.83 -37.18 -0.91
C MET A 671 1.50 -37.93 -0.65
N ARG A 672 1.58 -39.20 -0.39
CA ARG A 672 0.38 -40.07 -0.23
C ARG A 672 -0.02 -40.28 1.22
N ASP A 673 0.94 -40.34 2.13
CA ASP A 673 0.71 -40.48 3.59
C ASP A 673 1.83 -39.86 4.42
#